data_80f83c8f8ecefff988823ccb8ded5e66
#
_entry.id   80f83c8f8ecefff988823ccb8ded5e66
#
_cell.length_a   1.000
_cell.length_b   1.000
_cell.length_c   1.000
_cell.angle_alpha   90.00
_cell.angle_beta   90.00
_cell.angle_gamma   90.00
#
_symmetry.space_group_name_H-M   'P 1'
#
loop_
_entity.id
_entity.type
_entity.pdbx_description
1 polymer ?
#
loop_
_entity_poly.entity_id
_entity_poly.type
_entity_poly.pdbx_seq_one_letter_code
_entity_poly.pdbx_strand_id
1 'polypeptide(L)'
;MKTEKHVVILWLIISLLLPTLACAQYKFDNVLYGAAYYHEYMPTDRLDKDIQMMKDCGLSVVRVGESSWGLFEPREGEFEFAWMDRIIDKMHQAGIKVILGTPTYAIPAWMAEKHPDVLTAYERGNKAYYGTRQNMDISNPAYLFYSERIIRKMMEHYANHPAIIGYQVDNEATARGTNNHDFFVGFRSYIKEKFDNDLDSLNKAWGLNYWSMNIHSWEEFYTRDGVTNPSYKNEWERYGRKRIADFLNWQVDIVNEYKRKDQFVTHCFMPAFHEIDQVESFRQMEYPAINPYHSVQDGQNGRLISYSGDHMRTVAKGNYLITETNAQTTGWDARYQYPPYDNQLRQNVYSHLASGANMVEYWHWHSIHYGQETYWKGILGHDLEPNRIYHEFTAVAKELKNIGSKLVNLKKKNDVAILYSHDSYYGLRFMPYTHGDNYPVEMLHSSLYNMNIETDIVHCDKVSDFSQYKMLIIPPLYIVTDELLEKIDAFVKNGGKVIMMYKSGYCNEHSAVRAMLAPGPLRKACGFYYQESSTIGWMELKDNPFGLDNKKAIGEIIEFIIPETAQPLAYADHPFFGKWPVITENSYGKGSLVYIASYPSQELFEKIVRTEAEKVGIVSDDEYKFPIIVKKGTNDKGRTIRYIFNYSPTSQ
;
A
#
# COMPACT_ATOMS: atom_id res chain seq x y z
N MET A 1 12.91 37.34 -48.63
CA MET A 1 13.53 36.54 -47.55
C MET A 1 13.69 37.32 -46.24
N LYS A 2 12.72 38.09 -45.77
CA LYS A 2 12.76 38.82 -44.48
C LYS A 2 11.46 38.71 -43.65
N THR A 3 10.46 37.96 -44.11
CA THR A 3 9.14 37.86 -43.46
C THR A 3 8.91 36.56 -42.65
N GLU A 4 9.75 35.53 -42.81
CA GLU A 4 9.56 34.25 -42.08
C GLU A 4 10.20 34.21 -40.69
N LYS A 5 11.18 35.08 -40.39
CA LYS A 5 11.84 35.09 -39.08
C LYS A 5 11.01 35.74 -37.95
N HIS A 6 10.04 36.57 -38.28
CA HIS A 6 9.21 37.21 -37.25
C HIS A 6 8.03 36.35 -36.78
N VAL A 7 7.55 35.42 -37.60
CA VAL A 7 6.45 34.52 -37.23
C VAL A 7 6.91 33.43 -36.25
N VAL A 8 8.13 32.92 -36.43
CA VAL A 8 8.67 31.88 -35.52
C VAL A 8 8.98 32.42 -34.12
N ILE A 9 9.42 33.67 -34.03
CA ILE A 9 9.69 34.33 -32.74
C ILE A 9 8.40 34.65 -31.99
N LEU A 10 7.31 34.98 -32.70
CA LEU A 10 6.03 35.25 -32.09
C LEU A 10 5.37 33.96 -31.51
N TRP A 11 5.55 32.81 -32.16
CA TRP A 11 5.11 31.52 -31.66
C TRP A 11 5.92 31.01 -30.44
N LEU A 12 7.21 31.31 -30.39
CA LEU A 12 8.08 31.00 -29.25
C LEU A 12 7.81 31.90 -28.03
N ILE A 13 7.38 33.13 -28.24
CA ILE A 13 7.01 34.04 -27.13
C ILE A 13 5.62 33.77 -26.61
N ILE A 14 4.68 33.28 -27.44
CA ILE A 14 3.32 32.89 -26.99
C ILE A 14 3.36 31.57 -26.25
N SER A 15 4.27 30.64 -26.55
CA SER A 15 4.45 29.40 -25.77
C SER A 15 5.13 29.60 -24.40
N LEU A 16 5.80 30.75 -24.17
CA LEU A 16 6.43 31.11 -22.89
C LEU A 16 5.51 31.92 -21.95
N LEU A 17 4.31 32.34 -22.44
CA LEU A 17 3.35 33.14 -21.67
C LEU A 17 2.02 32.44 -21.39
N LEU A 18 1.94 31.10 -21.62
CA LEU A 18 0.87 30.33 -21.01
C LEU A 18 1.19 30.27 -19.51
N PRO A 19 0.43 30.97 -18.65
CA PRO A 19 0.54 30.69 -17.24
C PRO A 19 0.20 29.21 -17.12
N THR A 20 1.10 28.44 -16.52
CA THR A 20 0.70 27.18 -15.91
C THR A 20 -0.42 27.57 -14.96
N LEU A 21 -1.65 27.36 -15.38
CA LEU A 21 -2.80 27.38 -14.49
C LEU A 21 -2.48 26.32 -13.43
N ALA A 22 -1.87 26.76 -12.33
CA ALA A 22 -1.75 25.93 -11.15
C ALA A 22 -3.20 25.51 -10.84
N CYS A 23 -3.54 24.27 -11.15
CA CYS A 23 -4.82 23.70 -10.75
C CYS A 23 -4.95 23.96 -9.26
N ALA A 24 -6.03 24.61 -8.84
CA ALA A 24 -6.26 24.87 -7.43
C ALA A 24 -6.57 23.52 -6.76
N GLN A 25 -5.55 22.85 -6.28
CA GLN A 25 -5.65 21.60 -5.53
C GLN A 25 -6.23 21.91 -4.15
N TYR A 26 -7.06 21.00 -3.61
CA TYR A 26 -7.50 21.08 -2.22
C TYR A 26 -6.30 21.22 -1.27
N LYS A 27 -6.34 22.18 -0.38
CA LYS A 27 -5.25 22.43 0.57
C LYS A 27 -5.72 22.17 1.99
N PHE A 28 -4.99 21.31 2.68
CA PHE A 28 -5.20 21.11 4.10
C PHE A 28 -4.57 22.28 4.89
N ASP A 29 -5.38 23.07 5.54
CA ASP A 29 -4.98 24.16 6.44
C ASP A 29 -4.92 23.72 7.91
N ASN A 30 -5.58 22.60 8.22
CA ASN A 30 -5.58 21.93 9.51
C ASN A 30 -5.72 20.41 9.30
N VAL A 31 -5.38 19.63 10.31
CA VAL A 31 -5.68 18.20 10.34
C VAL A 31 -7.20 18.01 10.35
N LEU A 32 -7.70 17.16 9.45
CA LEU A 32 -9.10 16.73 9.50
C LEU A 32 -9.22 15.50 10.41
N TYR A 33 -10.27 15.50 11.22
CA TYR A 33 -10.49 14.45 12.20
C TYR A 33 -11.96 14.07 12.25
N GLY A 34 -12.28 12.81 11.96
CA GLY A 34 -13.66 12.42 11.72
C GLY A 34 -13.92 10.92 11.73
N ALA A 35 -14.98 10.54 11.08
CA ALA A 35 -15.41 9.15 10.97
C ALA A 35 -16.24 8.90 9.71
N ALA A 36 -16.28 7.65 9.26
CA ALA A 36 -17.32 7.19 8.35
C ALA A 36 -18.70 7.30 9.03
N TYR A 37 -19.71 7.78 8.31
CA TYR A 37 -21.05 7.98 8.83
C TYR A 37 -22.11 7.39 7.90
N TYR A 38 -22.83 6.39 8.39
CA TYR A 38 -23.89 5.72 7.64
C TYR A 38 -25.20 5.81 8.41
N HIS A 39 -25.96 6.86 8.13
CA HIS A 39 -27.29 7.03 8.70
C HIS A 39 -28.22 5.85 8.36
N GLU A 40 -28.04 5.28 7.18
CA GLU A 40 -28.76 4.11 6.70
C GLU A 40 -28.52 2.82 7.49
N TYR A 41 -27.45 2.78 8.28
CA TYR A 41 -27.15 1.63 9.16
C TYR A 41 -27.67 1.83 10.58
N MET A 42 -28.25 3.00 10.87
CA MET A 42 -28.81 3.28 12.20
C MET A 42 -30.10 2.50 12.45
N PRO A 43 -30.30 1.98 13.67
CA PRO A 43 -31.55 1.28 14.04
C PRO A 43 -32.74 2.24 14.18
N THR A 44 -32.49 3.54 14.33
CA THR A 44 -33.52 4.59 14.49
C THR A 44 -33.08 5.87 13.77
N ASP A 45 -34.04 6.71 13.35
CA ASP A 45 -33.73 8.04 12.84
C ASP A 45 -33.24 8.93 13.98
N ARG A 46 -31.97 9.34 13.91
CA ARG A 46 -31.31 10.16 14.92
C ARG A 46 -30.37 11.22 14.34
N LEU A 47 -30.52 11.55 13.06
CA LEU A 47 -29.61 12.44 12.34
C LEU A 47 -29.35 13.74 13.10
N ASP A 48 -30.39 14.41 13.61
CA ASP A 48 -30.24 15.66 14.35
C ASP A 48 -29.46 15.51 15.64
N LYS A 49 -29.67 14.42 16.37
CA LYS A 49 -28.91 14.08 17.58
C LYS A 49 -27.44 13.79 17.23
N ASP A 50 -27.18 13.02 16.19
CA ASP A 50 -25.81 12.71 15.77
C ASP A 50 -25.05 13.95 15.32
N ILE A 51 -25.67 14.82 14.51
CA ILE A 51 -25.09 16.10 14.09
C ILE A 51 -24.72 16.97 15.30
N GLN A 52 -25.62 17.05 16.31
CA GLN A 52 -25.33 17.82 17.51
C GLN A 52 -24.13 17.21 18.28
N MET A 53 -24.10 15.89 18.43
CA MET A 53 -23.00 15.20 19.11
C MET A 53 -21.68 15.34 18.34
N MET A 54 -21.68 15.34 17.00
CA MET A 54 -20.50 15.58 16.15
C MET A 54 -19.97 17.00 16.35
N LYS A 55 -20.86 18.00 16.42
CA LYS A 55 -20.47 19.38 16.73
C LYS A 55 -19.86 19.49 18.13
N ASP A 56 -20.49 18.89 19.13
CA ASP A 56 -20.07 18.96 20.52
C ASP A 56 -18.69 18.30 20.73
N CYS A 57 -18.41 17.19 20.03
CA CYS A 57 -17.11 16.53 20.10
C CYS A 57 -16.06 17.17 19.18
N GLY A 58 -16.42 18.11 18.29
CA GLY A 58 -15.48 18.79 17.41
C GLY A 58 -15.07 18.01 16.18
N LEU A 59 -15.90 17.03 15.73
CA LEU A 59 -15.68 16.30 14.47
C LEU A 59 -15.69 17.28 13.30
N SER A 60 -14.74 17.15 12.38
CA SER A 60 -14.54 18.11 11.28
C SER A 60 -14.89 17.56 9.89
N VAL A 61 -14.93 16.24 9.73
CA VAL A 61 -15.18 15.58 8.44
C VAL A 61 -15.91 14.26 8.63
N VAL A 62 -16.76 13.93 7.68
CA VAL A 62 -17.39 12.60 7.56
C VAL A 62 -17.23 12.06 6.14
N ARG A 63 -17.12 10.74 6.02
CA ARG A 63 -17.22 10.02 4.77
C ARG A 63 -18.57 9.31 4.69
N VAL A 64 -19.23 9.37 3.52
CA VAL A 64 -20.60 8.85 3.33
C VAL A 64 -20.78 8.23 1.94
N GLY A 65 -21.70 7.30 1.81
CA GLY A 65 -22.35 6.91 0.56
C GLY A 65 -21.71 5.81 -0.27
N GLU A 66 -20.47 5.38 0.01
CA GLU A 66 -19.75 4.42 -0.85
C GLU A 66 -20.35 3.00 -0.87
N SER A 67 -21.22 2.65 0.08
CA SER A 67 -21.85 1.32 0.16
C SER A 67 -23.33 1.30 -0.23
N SER A 68 -23.88 2.42 -0.68
CA SER A 68 -25.34 2.64 -0.68
C SER A 68 -25.99 2.65 -2.07
N TRP A 69 -25.41 1.91 -3.06
CA TRP A 69 -25.97 1.90 -4.42
C TRP A 69 -27.45 1.53 -4.46
N GLY A 70 -27.86 0.49 -3.71
CA GLY A 70 -29.26 0.07 -3.65
C GLY A 70 -30.23 1.12 -3.09
N LEU A 71 -29.74 2.12 -2.34
CA LEU A 71 -30.54 3.27 -1.89
C LEU A 71 -30.53 4.41 -2.91
N PHE A 72 -29.42 4.66 -3.57
CA PHE A 72 -29.33 5.65 -4.65
C PHE A 72 -30.09 5.22 -5.90
N GLU A 73 -30.17 3.92 -6.17
CA GLU A 73 -30.87 3.35 -7.31
C GLU A 73 -31.63 2.07 -6.89
N PRO A 74 -32.78 2.21 -6.19
CA PRO A 74 -33.55 1.06 -5.66
C PRO A 74 -34.12 0.15 -6.75
N ARG A 75 -34.38 0.70 -7.93
CA ARG A 75 -34.72 -0.02 -9.16
C ARG A 75 -33.91 0.51 -10.31
N GLU A 76 -33.66 -0.34 -11.28
CA GLU A 76 -32.88 0.06 -12.47
C GLU A 76 -33.46 1.34 -13.13
N GLY A 77 -32.64 2.41 -13.13
CA GLY A 77 -32.98 3.71 -13.72
C GLY A 77 -33.84 4.63 -12.85
N GLU A 78 -34.25 4.20 -11.65
CA GLU A 78 -34.94 5.03 -10.68
C GLU A 78 -33.97 5.53 -9.62
N PHE A 79 -33.70 6.86 -9.61
CA PHE A 79 -32.68 7.45 -8.73
C PHE A 79 -33.31 8.21 -7.58
N GLU A 80 -32.85 7.94 -6.34
CA GLU A 80 -33.34 8.53 -5.10
C GLU A 80 -32.19 9.18 -4.32
N PHE A 81 -32.14 10.51 -4.35
CA PHE A 81 -31.07 11.28 -3.68
C PHE A 81 -31.54 11.96 -2.38
N ALA A 82 -32.85 12.17 -2.20
CA ALA A 82 -33.41 12.95 -1.09
C ALA A 82 -32.96 12.50 0.31
N TRP A 83 -32.72 11.23 0.51
CA TRP A 83 -32.22 10.68 1.78
C TRP A 83 -30.80 11.15 2.10
N MET A 84 -29.91 11.21 1.10
CA MET A 84 -28.53 11.66 1.25
C MET A 84 -28.45 13.21 1.25
N ASP A 85 -29.32 13.89 0.49
CA ASP A 85 -29.44 15.36 0.52
C ASP A 85 -29.66 15.85 1.95
N ARG A 86 -30.61 15.22 2.65
CA ARG A 86 -30.89 15.50 4.05
C ARG A 86 -29.64 15.40 4.94
N ILE A 87 -28.79 14.42 4.70
CA ILE A 87 -27.55 14.20 5.48
C ILE A 87 -26.54 15.28 5.14
N ILE A 88 -26.23 15.49 3.86
CA ILE A 88 -25.19 16.41 3.41
C ILE A 88 -25.55 17.85 3.74
N ASP A 89 -26.82 18.26 3.57
CA ASP A 89 -27.31 19.58 3.94
C ASP A 89 -27.14 19.88 5.44
N LYS A 90 -27.45 18.92 6.30
CA LYS A 90 -27.27 19.06 7.75
C LYS A 90 -25.80 19.09 8.14
N MET A 91 -24.94 18.32 7.50
CA MET A 91 -23.48 18.41 7.68
C MET A 91 -22.98 19.80 7.28
N HIS A 92 -23.45 20.33 6.16
CA HIS A 92 -23.11 21.69 5.73
C HIS A 92 -23.53 22.76 6.75
N GLN A 93 -24.77 22.70 7.23
CA GLN A 93 -25.28 23.63 8.24
C GLN A 93 -24.48 23.55 9.56
N ALA A 94 -23.96 22.37 9.86
CA ALA A 94 -23.11 22.14 11.05
C ALA A 94 -21.64 22.54 10.85
N GLY A 95 -21.21 22.89 9.63
CA GLY A 95 -19.83 23.19 9.28
C GLY A 95 -18.94 21.95 9.20
N ILE A 96 -19.54 20.76 9.05
CA ILE A 96 -18.85 19.47 8.91
C ILE A 96 -18.59 19.22 7.42
N LYS A 97 -17.34 18.91 7.07
CA LYS A 97 -16.93 18.59 5.70
C LYS A 97 -17.36 17.18 5.33
N VAL A 98 -17.60 16.94 4.04
CA VAL A 98 -18.05 15.64 3.55
C VAL A 98 -17.11 15.11 2.48
N ILE A 99 -16.76 13.83 2.56
CA ILE A 99 -16.19 13.04 1.48
C ILE A 99 -17.27 12.08 1.00
N LEU A 100 -17.65 12.20 -0.29
CA LEU A 100 -18.70 11.37 -0.88
C LEU A 100 -18.08 10.21 -1.64
N GLY A 101 -18.52 8.98 -1.32
CA GLY A 101 -18.04 7.76 -1.97
C GLY A 101 -18.84 7.38 -3.21
N THR A 102 -18.19 6.85 -4.26
CA THR A 102 -18.89 6.15 -5.34
C THR A 102 -19.29 4.76 -4.87
N PRO A 103 -20.55 4.31 -5.10
CA PRO A 103 -21.10 3.13 -4.42
C PRO A 103 -20.80 1.81 -5.15
N THR A 104 -19.73 1.74 -5.91
CA THR A 104 -19.48 0.67 -6.88
C THR A 104 -19.09 -0.66 -6.24
N TYR A 105 -18.60 -0.67 -5.00
CA TYR A 105 -18.12 -1.90 -4.37
C TYR A 105 -19.24 -2.80 -3.79
N ALA A 106 -20.50 -2.37 -3.81
CA ALA A 106 -21.66 -3.14 -3.35
C ALA A 106 -22.85 -2.93 -4.32
N ILE A 107 -23.13 -3.93 -5.16
CA ILE A 107 -24.16 -3.84 -6.20
C ILE A 107 -25.59 -3.99 -5.63
N PRO A 108 -26.58 -3.36 -6.26
CA PRO A 108 -27.99 -3.54 -5.90
C PRO A 108 -28.53 -4.91 -6.36
N ALA A 109 -29.58 -5.39 -5.67
CA ALA A 109 -30.19 -6.69 -5.93
C ALA A 109 -30.67 -6.89 -7.38
N TRP A 110 -31.28 -5.83 -7.95
CA TRP A 110 -31.78 -5.87 -9.33
C TRP A 110 -30.68 -6.16 -10.36
N MET A 111 -29.43 -5.71 -10.10
CA MET A 111 -28.30 -5.97 -10.99
C MET A 111 -27.89 -7.44 -10.95
N ALA A 112 -27.78 -8.03 -9.76
CA ALA A 112 -27.46 -9.44 -9.62
C ALA A 112 -28.55 -10.37 -10.20
N GLU A 113 -29.81 -9.94 -10.15
CA GLU A 113 -30.94 -10.68 -10.73
C GLU A 113 -30.91 -10.64 -12.27
N LYS A 114 -30.78 -9.44 -12.85
CA LYS A 114 -30.85 -9.25 -14.31
C LYS A 114 -29.55 -9.62 -15.04
N HIS A 115 -28.43 -9.46 -14.37
CA HIS A 115 -27.07 -9.68 -14.90
C HIS A 115 -26.23 -10.57 -13.99
N PRO A 116 -26.60 -11.85 -13.79
CA PRO A 116 -25.90 -12.74 -12.85
C PRO A 116 -24.43 -13.02 -13.22
N ASP A 117 -24.05 -12.71 -14.43
CA ASP A 117 -22.66 -12.78 -14.93
C ASP A 117 -21.77 -11.64 -14.42
N VAL A 118 -22.33 -10.59 -13.81
CA VAL A 118 -21.54 -9.56 -13.11
C VAL A 118 -20.84 -10.12 -11.87
N LEU A 119 -21.37 -11.21 -11.30
CA LEU A 119 -20.78 -11.81 -10.10
C LEU A 119 -19.48 -12.55 -10.42
N THR A 120 -18.52 -12.43 -9.51
CA THR A 120 -17.19 -13.06 -9.65
C THR A 120 -17.31 -14.57 -9.76
N ALA A 121 -16.68 -15.14 -10.79
CA ALA A 121 -16.36 -16.56 -10.88
C ALA A 121 -14.95 -16.79 -10.34
N TYR A 122 -14.79 -17.81 -9.51
CA TYR A 122 -13.50 -18.24 -8.95
C TYR A 122 -13.02 -19.50 -9.68
N GLU A 123 -11.79 -19.90 -9.39
CA GLU A 123 -11.24 -21.17 -9.91
C GLU A 123 -12.17 -22.36 -9.64
N ARG A 124 -12.13 -23.33 -10.55
CA ARG A 124 -12.90 -24.60 -10.48
C ARG A 124 -14.41 -24.42 -10.50
N GLY A 125 -14.88 -23.33 -11.12
CA GLY A 125 -16.31 -23.09 -11.32
C GLY A 125 -17.09 -22.60 -10.08
N ASN A 126 -16.41 -22.31 -8.99
CA ASN A 126 -17.04 -21.64 -7.85
C ASN A 126 -17.49 -20.23 -8.27
N LYS A 127 -18.62 -19.78 -7.75
CA LYS A 127 -19.17 -18.44 -8.04
C LYS A 127 -19.47 -17.69 -6.74
N ALA A 128 -19.30 -16.37 -6.80
CA ALA A 128 -19.83 -15.48 -5.79
C ALA A 128 -21.36 -15.46 -5.80
N TYR A 129 -21.93 -15.07 -4.68
CA TYR A 129 -23.37 -14.88 -4.52
C TYR A 129 -23.66 -13.42 -4.19
N TYR A 130 -24.87 -12.96 -4.53
CA TYR A 130 -25.37 -11.68 -4.06
C TYR A 130 -25.48 -11.65 -2.52
N GLY A 131 -25.34 -10.47 -1.94
CA GLY A 131 -25.48 -10.24 -0.49
C GLY A 131 -24.18 -10.04 0.27
N THR A 132 -23.06 -9.94 -0.46
CA THR A 132 -21.78 -9.49 0.09
C THR A 132 -21.18 -8.39 -0.80
N ARG A 133 -20.17 -7.68 -0.29
CA ARG A 133 -19.45 -6.62 -1.03
C ARG A 133 -18.32 -7.20 -1.88
N GLN A 134 -17.85 -6.45 -2.88
CA GLN A 134 -16.66 -6.74 -3.69
C GLN A 134 -16.68 -8.15 -4.33
N ASN A 135 -17.83 -8.55 -4.80
CA ASN A 135 -18.07 -9.84 -5.44
C ASN A 135 -18.42 -9.72 -6.93
N MET A 136 -17.99 -8.63 -7.57
CA MET A 136 -18.24 -8.34 -8.98
C MET A 136 -16.96 -8.51 -9.80
N ASP A 137 -17.15 -8.91 -11.07
CA ASP A 137 -16.09 -8.83 -12.08
C ASP A 137 -15.94 -7.39 -12.58
N ILE A 138 -14.86 -6.74 -12.20
CA ILE A 138 -14.53 -5.37 -12.63
C ILE A 138 -14.23 -5.24 -14.13
N SER A 139 -14.26 -6.34 -14.88
CA SER A 139 -14.14 -6.36 -16.35
C SER A 139 -15.48 -6.57 -17.06
N ASN A 140 -16.56 -6.89 -16.31
CA ASN A 140 -17.85 -7.17 -16.90
C ASN A 140 -18.48 -5.91 -17.52
N PRO A 141 -18.88 -5.90 -18.82
CA PRO A 141 -19.41 -4.73 -19.48
C PRO A 141 -20.70 -4.16 -18.88
N ALA A 142 -21.60 -5.03 -18.39
CA ALA A 142 -22.84 -4.57 -17.76
C ALA A 142 -22.53 -3.87 -16.42
N TYR A 143 -21.67 -4.46 -15.60
CA TYR A 143 -21.24 -3.84 -14.36
C TYR A 143 -20.58 -2.46 -14.61
N LEU A 144 -19.68 -2.35 -15.58
CA LEU A 144 -19.04 -1.08 -15.94
C LEU A 144 -20.06 -0.04 -16.43
N PHE A 145 -21.00 -0.44 -17.30
CA PHE A 145 -22.05 0.45 -17.82
C PHE A 145 -22.89 1.05 -16.67
N TYR A 146 -23.35 0.22 -15.75
CA TYR A 146 -24.17 0.67 -14.63
C TYR A 146 -23.35 1.45 -13.59
N SER A 147 -22.10 1.10 -13.37
CA SER A 147 -21.19 1.85 -12.50
C SER A 147 -20.96 3.28 -13.02
N GLU A 148 -20.71 3.43 -14.32
CA GLU A 148 -20.59 4.75 -14.95
C GLU A 148 -21.88 5.57 -14.77
N ARG A 149 -23.03 4.94 -15.01
CA ARG A 149 -24.33 5.60 -14.90
C ARG A 149 -24.59 6.14 -13.49
N ILE A 150 -24.36 5.34 -12.46
CA ILE A 150 -24.60 5.80 -11.08
C ILE A 150 -23.60 6.88 -10.67
N ILE A 151 -22.33 6.75 -11.03
CA ILE A 151 -21.32 7.77 -10.73
C ILE A 151 -21.71 9.10 -11.39
N ARG A 152 -22.06 9.10 -12.69
CA ARG A 152 -22.48 10.32 -13.40
C ARG A 152 -23.72 10.95 -12.76
N LYS A 153 -24.73 10.16 -12.37
CA LYS A 153 -25.93 10.65 -11.70
C LYS A 153 -25.62 11.28 -10.34
N MET A 154 -24.75 10.67 -9.56
CA MET A 154 -24.29 11.24 -8.29
C MET A 154 -23.52 12.55 -8.52
N MET A 155 -22.63 12.58 -9.49
CA MET A 155 -21.83 13.77 -9.78
C MET A 155 -22.68 14.92 -10.36
N GLU A 156 -23.64 14.64 -11.26
CA GLU A 156 -24.61 15.64 -11.72
C GLU A 156 -25.35 16.30 -10.55
N HIS A 157 -25.68 15.52 -9.51
CA HIS A 157 -26.44 15.99 -8.36
C HIS A 157 -25.56 16.71 -7.32
N TYR A 158 -24.38 16.16 -6.99
CA TYR A 158 -23.60 16.57 -5.83
C TYR A 158 -22.35 17.41 -6.11
N ALA A 159 -21.85 17.49 -7.34
CA ALA A 159 -20.54 18.09 -7.62
C ALA A 159 -20.40 19.54 -7.10
N ASN A 160 -21.48 20.30 -7.09
CA ASN A 160 -21.48 21.70 -6.66
C ASN A 160 -21.85 21.89 -5.17
N HIS A 161 -22.12 20.83 -4.43
CA HIS A 161 -22.53 20.96 -3.04
C HIS A 161 -21.35 21.47 -2.17
N PRO A 162 -21.53 22.56 -1.39
CA PRO A 162 -20.44 23.24 -0.70
C PRO A 162 -19.80 22.43 0.44
N ALA A 163 -20.54 21.48 1.05
CA ALA A 163 -19.98 20.61 2.09
C ALA A 163 -18.97 19.59 1.56
N ILE A 164 -19.08 19.22 0.26
CA ILE A 164 -18.27 18.16 -0.33
C ILE A 164 -16.89 18.71 -0.68
N ILE A 165 -15.86 18.19 0.00
CA ILE A 165 -14.47 18.57 -0.18
C ILE A 165 -13.69 17.57 -1.03
N GLY A 166 -14.23 16.37 -1.22
CA GLY A 166 -13.59 15.32 -2.01
C GLY A 166 -14.48 14.13 -2.27
N TYR A 167 -14.00 13.25 -3.10
CA TYR A 167 -14.66 12.01 -3.50
C TYR A 167 -13.74 10.82 -3.24
N GLN A 168 -14.32 9.75 -2.69
CA GLN A 168 -13.67 8.45 -2.63
C GLN A 168 -14.23 7.58 -3.75
N VAL A 169 -13.40 7.13 -4.69
CA VAL A 169 -13.84 6.17 -5.70
C VAL A 169 -13.70 4.76 -5.14
N ASP A 170 -14.80 3.97 -5.22
CA ASP A 170 -14.86 2.60 -4.74
C ASP A 170 -14.41 2.43 -3.26
N ASN A 171 -14.19 1.21 -2.79
CA ASN A 171 -13.69 0.92 -1.45
C ASN A 171 -12.82 -0.33 -1.45
N GLU A 172 -11.56 -0.22 -1.02
CA GLU A 172 -10.61 -1.34 -0.87
C GLU A 172 -10.59 -2.29 -2.07
N ALA A 173 -10.58 -1.72 -3.29
CA ALA A 173 -10.72 -2.46 -4.53
C ALA A 173 -9.65 -3.54 -4.70
N THR A 174 -10.09 -4.76 -5.04
CA THR A 174 -9.22 -5.90 -5.37
C THR A 174 -9.82 -6.72 -6.50
N ALA A 175 -9.01 -7.50 -7.22
CA ALA A 175 -9.50 -8.43 -8.24
C ALA A 175 -9.99 -9.77 -7.63
N ARG A 176 -9.78 -10.01 -6.34
CA ARG A 176 -10.23 -11.16 -5.53
C ARG A 176 -10.23 -12.53 -6.23
N GLY A 177 -9.22 -12.79 -7.04
CA GLY A 177 -9.09 -14.06 -7.74
C GLY A 177 -10.15 -14.30 -8.82
N THR A 178 -10.69 -13.23 -9.39
CA THR A 178 -11.61 -13.27 -10.54
C THR A 178 -11.13 -14.17 -11.63
N ASN A 179 -11.99 -15.09 -12.09
CA ASN A 179 -11.75 -16.05 -13.18
C ASN A 179 -12.90 -16.02 -14.20
N ASN A 180 -13.55 -14.88 -14.36
CA ASN A 180 -14.64 -14.66 -15.31
C ASN A 180 -14.12 -14.68 -16.75
N HIS A 181 -15.03 -14.95 -17.70
CA HIS A 181 -14.71 -14.98 -19.13
C HIS A 181 -14.14 -13.62 -19.61
N ASP A 182 -14.76 -12.52 -19.26
CA ASP A 182 -14.33 -11.18 -19.70
C ASP A 182 -12.94 -10.83 -19.15
N PHE A 183 -12.67 -11.19 -17.90
CA PHE A 183 -11.35 -11.01 -17.30
C PHE A 183 -10.29 -11.85 -18.04
N PHE A 184 -10.59 -13.11 -18.37
CA PHE A 184 -9.70 -13.97 -19.12
C PHE A 184 -9.45 -13.48 -20.56
N VAL A 185 -10.49 -13.03 -21.27
CA VAL A 185 -10.35 -12.45 -22.61
C VAL A 185 -9.45 -11.20 -22.57
N GLY A 186 -9.63 -10.36 -21.57
CA GLY A 186 -8.79 -9.21 -21.35
C GLY A 186 -7.34 -9.61 -21.06
N PHE A 187 -7.11 -10.62 -20.22
CA PHE A 187 -5.78 -11.16 -19.93
C PHE A 187 -5.08 -11.68 -21.21
N ARG A 188 -5.77 -12.48 -22.02
CA ARG A 188 -5.23 -12.96 -23.29
C ARG A 188 -4.85 -11.80 -24.23
N SER A 189 -5.68 -10.76 -24.29
CA SER A 189 -5.41 -9.57 -25.09
C SER A 189 -4.19 -8.81 -24.57
N TYR A 190 -4.06 -8.68 -23.26
CA TYR A 190 -2.88 -8.09 -22.59
C TYR A 190 -1.60 -8.83 -22.90
N ILE A 191 -1.62 -10.17 -22.84
CA ILE A 191 -0.45 -11.00 -23.19
C ILE A 191 -0.11 -10.87 -24.68
N LYS A 192 -1.12 -10.87 -25.54
CA LYS A 192 -0.95 -10.69 -26.99
C LYS A 192 -0.27 -9.35 -27.30
N GLU A 193 -0.68 -8.27 -26.66
CA GLU A 193 -0.06 -6.94 -26.79
C GLU A 193 1.37 -6.95 -26.26
N LYS A 194 1.60 -7.49 -25.05
CA LYS A 194 2.91 -7.55 -24.39
C LYS A 194 3.99 -8.26 -25.22
N PHE A 195 3.60 -9.25 -26.01
CA PHE A 195 4.48 -10.01 -26.88
C PHE A 195 4.37 -9.61 -28.37
N ASP A 196 3.85 -8.43 -28.67
CA ASP A 196 3.71 -7.92 -30.04
C ASP A 196 3.03 -8.93 -30.98
N ASN A 197 2.06 -9.72 -30.48
CA ASN A 197 1.38 -10.78 -31.18
C ASN A 197 2.31 -11.94 -31.63
N ASP A 198 3.50 -12.07 -31.04
CA ASP A 198 4.49 -13.11 -31.37
C ASP A 198 4.41 -14.27 -30.38
N LEU A 199 3.81 -15.38 -30.84
CA LEU A 199 3.66 -16.62 -30.06
C LEU A 199 5.00 -17.35 -29.83
N ASP A 200 5.95 -17.23 -30.74
CA ASP A 200 7.25 -17.88 -30.61
C ASP A 200 8.04 -17.20 -29.47
N SER A 201 7.99 -15.87 -29.39
CA SER A 201 8.55 -15.10 -28.29
C SER A 201 7.88 -15.47 -26.96
N LEU A 202 6.56 -15.59 -26.91
CA LEU A 202 5.82 -16.02 -25.72
C LEU A 202 6.23 -17.44 -25.29
N ASN A 203 6.17 -18.40 -26.20
CA ASN A 203 6.52 -19.81 -25.94
C ASN A 203 7.96 -19.93 -25.38
N LYS A 204 8.89 -19.16 -25.95
CA LYS A 204 10.28 -19.13 -25.51
C LYS A 204 10.44 -18.47 -24.13
N ALA A 205 9.87 -17.29 -23.93
CA ALA A 205 10.00 -16.52 -22.69
C ALA A 205 9.42 -17.27 -21.48
N TRP A 206 8.30 -17.98 -21.66
CA TRP A 206 7.64 -18.72 -20.61
C TRP A 206 8.08 -20.21 -20.53
N GLY A 207 8.94 -20.66 -21.45
CA GLY A 207 9.42 -22.03 -21.49
C GLY A 207 8.32 -23.05 -21.73
N LEU A 208 7.34 -22.73 -22.59
CA LEU A 208 6.13 -23.54 -22.77
C LEU A 208 6.38 -24.87 -23.47
N ASN A 209 7.58 -25.12 -24.00
CA ASN A 209 7.98 -26.45 -24.47
C ASN A 209 8.02 -27.49 -23.32
N TYR A 210 8.15 -27.02 -22.08
CA TYR A 210 8.10 -27.91 -20.92
C TYR A 210 6.70 -28.47 -20.75
N TRP A 211 6.58 -29.80 -20.69
CA TRP A 211 5.33 -30.57 -20.65
C TRP A 211 4.36 -30.31 -21.82
N SER A 212 4.89 -29.92 -22.99
CA SER A 212 4.07 -29.63 -24.19
C SER A 212 2.99 -28.57 -23.97
N MET A 213 3.30 -27.53 -23.20
CA MET A 213 2.39 -26.40 -22.96
C MET A 213 2.44 -25.35 -24.07
N ASN A 214 3.33 -25.49 -25.05
CA ASN A 214 3.48 -24.55 -26.16
C ASN A 214 2.19 -24.41 -26.97
N ILE A 215 1.91 -23.19 -27.40
CA ILE A 215 0.72 -22.85 -28.19
C ILE A 215 1.12 -22.30 -29.55
N HIS A 216 0.28 -22.57 -30.57
CA HIS A 216 0.52 -22.19 -31.97
C HIS A 216 -0.54 -21.22 -32.50
N SER A 217 -1.60 -20.98 -31.74
CA SER A 217 -2.59 -19.95 -31.99
C SER A 217 -3.09 -19.32 -30.69
N TRP A 218 -3.62 -18.09 -30.76
CA TRP A 218 -4.18 -17.41 -29.58
C TRP A 218 -5.47 -18.07 -29.08
N GLU A 219 -6.14 -18.86 -29.88
CA GLU A 219 -7.32 -19.64 -29.51
C GLU A 219 -6.94 -20.82 -28.61
N GLU A 220 -5.69 -21.30 -28.66
CA GLU A 220 -5.14 -22.33 -27.78
C GLU A 220 -4.69 -21.77 -26.41
N PHE A 221 -4.71 -20.44 -26.24
CA PHE A 221 -4.33 -19.82 -24.97
C PHE A 221 -5.29 -20.25 -23.86
N TYR A 222 -4.78 -20.97 -22.88
CA TYR A 222 -5.55 -21.68 -21.86
C TYR A 222 -5.95 -20.79 -20.67
N THR A 223 -7.01 -21.18 -19.96
CA THR A 223 -7.50 -20.50 -18.76
C THR A 223 -6.57 -20.69 -17.57
N ARG A 224 -6.79 -19.90 -16.49
CA ARG A 224 -6.00 -19.95 -15.26
C ARG A 224 -6.11 -21.29 -14.52
N ASP A 225 -7.24 -21.98 -14.65
CA ASP A 225 -7.52 -23.18 -13.85
C ASP A 225 -6.46 -24.28 -14.07
N GLY A 226 -5.84 -24.69 -12.97
CA GLY A 226 -4.82 -25.74 -12.97
C GLY A 226 -3.46 -25.35 -13.54
N VAL A 227 -3.23 -24.09 -13.90
CA VAL A 227 -1.94 -23.61 -14.40
C VAL A 227 -0.85 -23.76 -13.34
N THR A 228 0.27 -24.37 -13.72
CA THR A 228 1.46 -24.56 -12.87
C THR A 228 2.64 -23.68 -13.28
N ASN A 229 2.63 -23.12 -14.51
CA ASN A 229 3.71 -22.29 -15.04
C ASN A 229 3.87 -20.98 -14.24
N PRO A 230 5.05 -20.71 -13.62
CA PRO A 230 5.27 -19.50 -12.82
C PRO A 230 5.16 -18.19 -13.61
N SER A 231 5.55 -18.19 -14.90
CA SER A 231 5.45 -17.01 -15.77
C SER A 231 3.99 -16.63 -15.98
N TYR A 232 3.13 -17.59 -16.29
CA TYR A 232 1.69 -17.37 -16.41
C TYR A 232 1.10 -16.84 -15.11
N LYS A 233 1.41 -17.48 -13.97
CA LYS A 233 0.87 -17.05 -12.65
C LYS A 233 1.26 -15.62 -12.32
N ASN A 234 2.52 -15.26 -12.54
CA ASN A 234 2.99 -13.91 -12.25
C ASN A 234 2.35 -12.87 -13.19
N GLU A 235 2.20 -13.18 -14.47
CA GLU A 235 1.50 -12.29 -15.42
C GLU A 235 0.01 -12.14 -15.11
N TRP A 236 -0.64 -13.19 -14.60
CA TRP A 236 -2.02 -13.10 -14.14
C TRP A 236 -2.18 -12.11 -12.99
N GLU A 237 -1.26 -12.15 -12.01
CA GLU A 237 -1.25 -11.20 -10.89
C GLU A 237 -0.92 -9.76 -11.36
N ARG A 238 -0.01 -9.59 -12.31
CA ARG A 238 0.27 -8.29 -12.95
C ARG A 238 -0.96 -7.74 -13.65
N TYR A 239 -1.64 -8.58 -14.41
CA TYR A 239 -2.88 -8.19 -15.09
C TYR A 239 -3.98 -7.82 -14.10
N GLY A 240 -4.15 -8.60 -13.02
CA GLY A 240 -5.09 -8.28 -11.95
C GLY A 240 -4.85 -6.89 -11.37
N ARG A 241 -3.60 -6.58 -10.99
CA ARG A 241 -3.22 -5.24 -10.48
C ARG A 241 -3.48 -4.14 -11.52
N LYS A 242 -3.16 -4.40 -12.79
CA LYS A 242 -3.44 -3.46 -13.88
C LYS A 242 -4.94 -3.19 -14.01
N ARG A 243 -5.78 -4.22 -13.99
CA ARG A 243 -7.24 -4.06 -14.09
C ARG A 243 -7.83 -3.25 -12.95
N ILE A 244 -7.33 -3.45 -11.72
CA ILE A 244 -7.73 -2.63 -10.57
C ILE A 244 -7.34 -1.16 -10.79
N ALA A 245 -6.10 -0.91 -11.19
CA ALA A 245 -5.63 0.44 -11.47
C ALA A 245 -6.44 1.12 -12.58
N ASP A 246 -6.71 0.42 -13.68
CA ASP A 246 -7.54 0.90 -14.78
C ASP A 246 -8.97 1.22 -14.31
N PHE A 247 -9.57 0.34 -13.51
CA PHE A 247 -10.92 0.51 -12.98
C PHE A 247 -11.04 1.73 -12.05
N LEU A 248 -10.05 1.91 -11.17
CA LEU A 248 -10.03 3.07 -10.27
C LEU A 248 -9.79 4.37 -11.03
N ASN A 249 -8.79 4.42 -11.92
CA ASN A 249 -8.50 5.62 -12.71
C ASN A 249 -9.67 5.98 -13.63
N TRP A 250 -10.39 5.00 -14.20
CA TRP A 250 -11.58 5.22 -14.97
C TRP A 250 -12.70 5.89 -14.16
N GLN A 251 -12.92 5.49 -12.90
CA GLN A 251 -13.86 6.18 -12.01
C GLN A 251 -13.39 7.60 -11.70
N VAL A 252 -12.08 7.79 -11.48
CA VAL A 252 -11.50 9.13 -11.27
C VAL A 252 -11.70 10.02 -12.48
N ASP A 253 -11.56 9.51 -13.71
CA ASP A 253 -11.81 10.27 -14.93
C ASP A 253 -13.26 10.78 -14.98
N ILE A 254 -14.25 9.93 -14.67
CA ILE A 254 -15.65 10.33 -14.62
C ILE A 254 -15.88 11.41 -13.56
N VAL A 255 -15.33 11.25 -12.35
CA VAL A 255 -15.46 12.24 -11.28
C VAL A 255 -14.82 13.58 -11.68
N ASN A 256 -13.67 13.54 -12.35
CA ASN A 256 -12.94 14.73 -12.80
C ASN A 256 -13.70 15.55 -13.86
N GLU A 257 -14.63 14.95 -14.61
CA GLU A 257 -15.51 15.69 -15.54
C GLU A 257 -16.44 16.69 -14.81
N TYR A 258 -16.75 16.45 -13.55
CA TYR A 258 -17.77 17.18 -12.79
C TYR A 258 -17.22 17.94 -11.58
N LYS A 259 -16.20 17.41 -10.89
CA LYS A 259 -15.72 17.96 -9.62
C LYS A 259 -15.21 19.39 -9.76
N ARG A 260 -15.35 20.18 -8.71
CA ARG A 260 -14.73 21.51 -8.62
C ARG A 260 -13.21 21.37 -8.44
N LYS A 261 -12.48 22.42 -8.80
CA LYS A 261 -11.01 22.47 -8.68
C LYS A 261 -10.51 22.44 -7.22
N ASP A 262 -11.37 22.80 -6.27
CA ASP A 262 -11.08 22.81 -4.84
C ASP A 262 -11.49 21.49 -4.14
N GLN A 263 -11.85 20.47 -4.90
CA GLN A 263 -12.16 19.13 -4.41
C GLN A 263 -11.05 18.15 -4.82
N PHE A 264 -10.80 17.14 -4.00
CA PHE A 264 -9.86 16.06 -4.31
C PHE A 264 -10.57 14.75 -4.63
N VAL A 265 -9.84 13.82 -5.25
CA VAL A 265 -10.25 12.42 -5.39
C VAL A 265 -9.25 11.55 -4.64
N THR A 266 -9.78 10.53 -3.98
CA THR A 266 -9.02 9.54 -3.22
C THR A 266 -9.58 8.14 -3.43
N HIS A 267 -8.82 7.14 -3.01
CA HIS A 267 -9.27 5.77 -2.80
C HIS A 267 -8.65 5.24 -1.50
N CYS A 268 -9.41 4.49 -0.74
CA CYS A 268 -8.93 3.86 0.50
C CYS A 268 -8.28 2.50 0.20
N PHE A 269 -6.97 2.44 0.28
CA PHE A 269 -6.23 1.19 0.10
C PHE A 269 -6.22 0.34 1.37
N MET A 270 -6.27 -0.98 1.22
CA MET A 270 -5.96 -1.89 2.33
C MET A 270 -4.44 -1.90 2.61
N PRO A 271 -4.02 -2.18 3.87
CA PRO A 271 -2.61 -2.36 4.18
C PRO A 271 -1.94 -3.58 3.52
N ALA A 272 -2.71 -4.52 2.97
CA ALA A 272 -2.20 -5.66 2.19
C ALA A 272 -1.75 -5.21 0.79
N PHE A 273 -0.55 -4.69 0.69
CA PHE A 273 -0.04 -3.95 -0.47
C PHE A 273 0.19 -4.78 -1.73
N HIS A 274 0.27 -6.09 -1.63
CA HIS A 274 0.65 -6.96 -2.75
C HIS A 274 -0.48 -7.19 -3.76
N GLU A 275 -1.75 -7.05 -3.37
CA GLU A 275 -2.90 -7.31 -4.26
C GLU A 275 -3.20 -6.18 -5.25
N ILE A 276 -2.61 -5.00 -5.05
CA ILE A 276 -2.89 -3.79 -5.83
C ILE A 276 -1.59 -3.04 -6.12
N ASP A 277 -1.46 -2.45 -7.29
CA ASP A 277 -0.41 -1.47 -7.58
C ASP A 277 -0.91 -0.08 -7.18
N GLN A 278 -0.54 0.34 -5.96
CA GLN A 278 -1.00 1.62 -5.41
C GLN A 278 -0.48 2.81 -6.23
N VAL A 279 0.72 2.72 -6.80
CA VAL A 279 1.30 3.81 -7.59
C VAL A 279 0.52 4.02 -8.89
N GLU A 280 0.21 2.93 -9.61
CA GLU A 280 -0.60 3.02 -10.83
C GLU A 280 -2.06 3.40 -10.52
N SER A 281 -2.61 2.87 -9.44
CA SER A 281 -3.98 3.18 -9.03
C SER A 281 -4.15 4.63 -8.60
N PHE A 282 -3.12 5.22 -8.01
CA PHE A 282 -3.11 6.61 -7.54
C PHE A 282 -2.88 7.63 -8.66
N ARG A 283 -2.47 7.23 -9.85
CA ARG A 283 -1.94 8.09 -10.92
C ARG A 283 -2.75 9.37 -11.21
N GLN A 284 -4.06 9.32 -11.05
CA GLN A 284 -4.96 10.44 -11.35
C GLN A 284 -5.64 11.04 -10.11
N MET A 285 -5.33 10.55 -8.92
CA MET A 285 -5.87 11.06 -7.66
C MET A 285 -4.98 12.16 -7.07
N GLU A 286 -5.53 12.98 -6.18
CA GLU A 286 -4.77 14.02 -5.50
C GLU A 286 -4.14 13.55 -4.18
N TYR A 287 -4.84 12.70 -3.42
CA TYR A 287 -4.36 12.16 -2.15
C TYR A 287 -4.68 10.67 -2.07
N PRO A 288 -3.68 9.78 -1.83
CA PRO A 288 -3.97 8.41 -1.52
C PRO A 288 -4.48 8.30 -0.09
N ALA A 289 -5.34 7.33 0.18
CA ALA A 289 -5.78 7.01 1.53
C ALA A 289 -5.54 5.54 1.84
N ILE A 290 -5.48 5.21 3.14
CA ILE A 290 -5.25 3.84 3.59
C ILE A 290 -6.06 3.57 4.86
N ASN A 291 -6.46 2.31 5.05
CA ASN A 291 -7.30 1.82 6.14
C ASN A 291 -6.52 0.90 7.10
N PRO A 292 -5.58 1.39 7.94
CA PRO A 292 -4.83 0.55 8.84
C PRO A 292 -5.62 0.26 10.12
N TYR A 293 -5.90 -1.02 10.38
CA TYR A 293 -6.43 -1.51 11.64
C TYR A 293 -5.30 -2.16 12.43
N HIS A 294 -4.91 -1.54 13.54
CA HIS A 294 -3.70 -1.86 14.28
C HIS A 294 -3.99 -2.44 15.66
N SER A 295 -3.01 -3.08 16.26
CA SER A 295 -3.10 -3.58 17.63
C SER A 295 -3.27 -2.45 18.63
N VAL A 296 -4.01 -2.71 19.69
CA VAL A 296 -4.24 -1.83 20.85
C VAL A 296 -3.92 -2.59 22.15
N GLN A 297 -4.18 -1.98 23.30
CA GLN A 297 -3.87 -2.51 24.64
C GLN A 297 -2.36 -2.82 24.75
N ASP A 298 -1.99 -3.95 25.33
CA ASP A 298 -0.58 -4.35 25.48
C ASP A 298 0.13 -4.65 24.15
N GLY A 299 -0.62 -4.89 23.08
CA GLY A 299 -0.11 -5.11 21.73
C GLY A 299 0.20 -3.82 20.96
N GLN A 300 -0.15 -2.63 21.49
CA GLN A 300 0.07 -1.38 20.79
C GLN A 300 1.56 -1.04 20.67
N ASN A 301 2.04 -0.83 19.45
CA ASN A 301 3.45 -0.60 19.19
C ASN A 301 3.72 0.41 18.04
N GLY A 302 2.70 0.88 17.33
CA GLY A 302 2.80 1.84 16.22
C GLY A 302 3.45 1.33 14.94
N ARG A 303 3.89 0.06 14.86
CA ARG A 303 4.63 -0.49 13.72
C ARG A 303 3.80 -0.47 12.43
N LEU A 304 2.56 -0.99 12.48
CA LEU A 304 1.67 -1.02 11.31
C LEU A 304 1.31 0.39 10.83
N ILE A 305 1.10 1.32 11.75
CA ILE A 305 0.85 2.74 11.43
C ILE A 305 2.04 3.33 10.68
N SER A 306 3.26 3.09 11.18
CA SER A 306 4.48 3.56 10.54
C SER A 306 4.70 2.89 9.17
N TYR A 307 4.55 1.57 9.08
CA TYR A 307 4.69 0.80 7.85
C TYR A 307 3.74 1.30 6.75
N SER A 308 2.46 1.45 7.09
CA SER A 308 1.44 1.97 6.17
C SER A 308 1.75 3.39 5.71
N GLY A 309 2.16 4.26 6.64
CA GLY A 309 2.47 5.65 6.34
C GLY A 309 3.74 5.82 5.51
N ASP A 310 4.80 5.06 5.82
CA ASP A 310 6.06 5.09 5.09
C ASP A 310 5.89 4.61 3.64
N HIS A 311 4.95 3.67 3.42
CA HIS A 311 4.55 3.25 2.08
C HIS A 311 3.70 4.32 1.36
N MET A 312 2.61 4.81 1.99
CA MET A 312 1.71 5.77 1.34
C MET A 312 2.38 7.09 0.99
N ARG A 313 3.35 7.55 1.78
CA ARG A 313 4.12 8.75 1.42
C ARG A 313 4.89 8.58 0.11
N THR A 314 5.44 7.42 -0.17
CA THR A 314 6.19 7.16 -1.41
C THR A 314 5.25 7.05 -2.60
N VAL A 315 4.05 6.48 -2.44
CA VAL A 315 2.98 6.47 -3.43
C VAL A 315 2.56 7.90 -3.79
N ALA A 316 2.27 8.72 -2.78
CA ALA A 316 1.84 10.11 -2.93
C ALA A 316 2.95 11.07 -3.37
N LYS A 317 4.21 10.70 -3.16
CA LYS A 317 5.35 11.65 -3.12
C LYS A 317 5.07 12.83 -2.17
N GLY A 318 4.35 12.55 -1.08
CA GLY A 318 3.89 13.56 -0.12
C GLY A 318 3.00 13.00 0.99
N ASN A 319 1.99 13.78 1.36
CA ASN A 319 1.06 13.42 2.43
C ASN A 319 -0.06 12.50 1.93
N TYR A 320 -0.71 11.82 2.85
CA TYR A 320 -1.77 10.85 2.61
C TYR A 320 -2.92 11.02 3.63
N LEU A 321 -3.99 10.24 3.48
CA LEU A 321 -5.16 10.27 4.35
C LEU A 321 -5.34 8.91 5.03
N ILE A 322 -5.91 8.94 6.24
CA ILE A 322 -6.47 7.76 6.89
C ILE A 322 -7.99 7.87 6.79
N THR A 323 -8.59 7.01 6.00
CA THR A 323 -10.04 6.97 5.78
C THR A 323 -10.75 5.97 6.67
N GLU A 324 -9.99 5.04 7.26
CA GLU A 324 -10.49 4.13 8.30
C GLU A 324 -9.36 3.73 9.23
N THR A 325 -9.67 3.72 10.52
CA THR A 325 -8.87 3.04 11.55
C THR A 325 -9.78 2.66 12.72
N ASN A 326 -9.28 1.84 13.65
CA ASN A 326 -10.11 1.36 14.76
C ASN A 326 -10.34 2.42 15.84
N ALA A 327 -11.62 2.71 16.14
CA ALA A 327 -12.02 3.54 17.28
C ALA A 327 -12.07 2.70 18.57
N GLN A 328 -12.73 1.56 18.51
CA GLN A 328 -12.87 0.62 19.63
C GLN A 328 -12.42 -0.78 19.22
N THR A 329 -13.33 -1.75 19.27
CA THR A 329 -13.05 -3.13 18.89
C THR A 329 -13.20 -3.31 17.39
N THR A 330 -12.45 -4.26 16.83
CA THR A 330 -12.50 -4.67 15.44
C THR A 330 -12.81 -6.17 15.36
N GLY A 331 -13.28 -6.59 14.20
CA GLY A 331 -13.50 -8.00 13.91
C GLY A 331 -14.95 -8.37 13.64
N TRP A 332 -15.13 -9.49 12.99
CA TRP A 332 -16.41 -10.02 12.53
C TRP A 332 -17.00 -11.03 13.49
N ASP A 333 -16.36 -11.26 14.63
CA ASP A 333 -16.84 -12.13 15.70
C ASP A 333 -16.40 -11.65 17.09
N ALA A 334 -16.88 -12.29 18.14
CA ALA A 334 -16.65 -11.89 19.52
C ALA A 334 -15.28 -12.30 20.09
N ARG A 335 -14.42 -13.02 19.35
CA ARG A 335 -13.19 -13.62 19.91
C ARG A 335 -12.06 -12.62 20.14
N TYR A 336 -12.08 -11.48 19.44
CA TYR A 336 -10.99 -10.51 19.40
C TYR A 336 -11.45 -9.09 19.76
N GLN A 337 -12.21 -8.98 20.87
CA GLN A 337 -12.77 -7.69 21.32
C GLN A 337 -11.78 -6.98 22.25
N TYR A 338 -10.83 -6.25 21.68
CA TYR A 338 -9.82 -5.46 22.38
C TYR A 338 -10.08 -3.96 22.21
N PRO A 339 -10.89 -3.30 23.10
CA PRO A 339 -11.02 -1.85 23.09
C PRO A 339 -9.69 -1.20 23.56
N PRO A 340 -9.28 -0.05 23.01
CA PRO A 340 -8.05 0.62 23.43
C PRO A 340 -8.12 1.04 24.91
N TYR A 341 -6.95 1.06 25.57
CA TYR A 341 -6.82 1.68 26.89
C TYR A 341 -6.95 3.21 26.79
N ASP A 342 -7.11 3.88 27.91
CA ASP A 342 -7.19 5.35 27.98
C ASP A 342 -5.92 5.99 27.37
N ASN A 343 -6.09 7.04 26.57
CA ASN A 343 -5.06 7.74 25.82
C ASN A 343 -4.45 6.98 24.64
N GLN A 344 -4.82 5.73 24.38
CA GLN A 344 -4.30 5.01 23.20
C GLN A 344 -4.88 5.57 21.90
N LEU A 345 -6.14 6.02 21.89
CA LEU A 345 -6.73 6.70 20.74
C LEU A 345 -5.91 7.95 20.37
N ARG A 346 -5.58 8.77 21.36
CA ARG A 346 -4.73 9.94 21.19
C ARG A 346 -3.35 9.57 20.66
N GLN A 347 -2.69 8.56 21.24
CA GLN A 347 -1.37 8.09 20.79
C GLN A 347 -1.39 7.65 19.33
N ASN A 348 -2.44 6.91 18.91
CA ASN A 348 -2.58 6.42 17.54
C ASN A 348 -2.77 7.56 16.54
N VAL A 349 -3.61 8.55 16.85
CA VAL A 349 -3.80 9.75 16.00
C VAL A 349 -2.46 10.44 15.75
N TYR A 350 -1.72 10.73 16.81
CA TYR A 350 -0.42 11.39 16.67
C TYR A 350 0.61 10.51 15.95
N SER A 351 0.52 9.18 16.06
CA SER A 351 1.36 8.24 15.28
C SER A 351 1.07 8.32 13.78
N HIS A 352 -0.20 8.42 13.38
CA HIS A 352 -0.59 8.68 11.98
C HIS A 352 -0.05 10.02 11.48
N LEU A 353 -0.22 11.09 12.27
CA LEU A 353 0.29 12.42 11.91
C LEU A 353 1.81 12.46 11.80
N ALA A 354 2.53 11.78 12.70
CA ALA A 354 3.99 11.66 12.68
C ALA A 354 4.50 10.89 11.47
N SER A 355 3.65 10.04 10.87
CA SER A 355 3.92 9.32 9.63
C SER A 355 3.55 10.11 8.37
N GLY A 356 2.87 11.28 8.51
CA GLY A 356 2.55 12.19 7.41
C GLY A 356 1.09 12.26 7.00
N ALA A 357 0.16 11.69 7.77
CA ALA A 357 -1.26 11.80 7.49
C ALA A 357 -1.78 13.22 7.69
N ASN A 358 -2.67 13.69 6.79
CA ASN A 358 -3.37 14.99 6.91
C ASN A 358 -4.79 14.84 7.46
N MET A 359 -5.29 13.64 7.53
CA MET A 359 -6.64 13.31 7.99
C MET A 359 -6.62 11.97 8.71
N VAL A 360 -7.45 11.85 9.76
CA VAL A 360 -7.71 10.56 10.43
C VAL A 360 -9.21 10.41 10.61
N GLU A 361 -9.78 9.40 9.97
CA GLU A 361 -11.17 8.98 10.12
C GLU A 361 -11.24 7.59 10.71
N TYR A 362 -12.25 7.39 11.57
CA TYR A 362 -12.53 6.09 12.18
C TYR A 362 -13.59 5.32 11.42
N TRP A 363 -13.46 4.01 11.37
CA TRP A 363 -14.54 3.07 11.13
C TRP A 363 -15.18 2.73 12.46
N HIS A 364 -16.36 3.27 12.86
CA HIS A 364 -16.95 4.46 12.28
C HIS A 364 -17.62 5.30 13.39
N TRP A 365 -18.60 6.17 13.07
CA TRP A 365 -19.26 7.03 14.06
C TRP A 365 -19.98 6.23 15.14
N HIS A 366 -20.77 5.20 14.77
CA HIS A 366 -21.51 4.36 15.70
C HIS A 366 -21.10 2.90 15.56
N SER A 367 -21.40 2.07 16.57
CA SER A 367 -21.22 0.62 16.48
C SER A 367 -22.30 -0.01 15.59
N ILE A 368 -21.93 -0.97 14.75
CA ILE A 368 -22.83 -1.62 13.79
C ILE A 368 -23.87 -2.48 14.51
N HIS A 369 -25.15 -2.30 14.17
CA HIS A 369 -26.26 -3.05 14.76
C HIS A 369 -26.66 -4.28 13.95
N TYR A 370 -26.26 -4.36 12.69
CA TYR A 370 -26.71 -5.37 11.73
C TYR A 370 -25.56 -5.99 10.96
N GLY A 371 -25.77 -7.20 10.49
CA GLY A 371 -24.88 -7.84 9.54
C GLY A 371 -23.59 -8.37 10.17
N GLN A 372 -22.63 -8.63 9.32
CA GLN A 372 -21.38 -9.31 9.67
C GLN A 372 -20.47 -8.48 10.57
N GLU A 373 -20.59 -7.16 10.53
CA GLU A 373 -19.72 -6.23 11.25
C GLU A 373 -20.27 -5.80 12.62
N THR A 374 -21.20 -6.54 13.21
CA THR A 374 -21.80 -6.24 14.52
C THR A 374 -20.76 -6.07 15.64
N TYR A 375 -19.59 -6.67 15.52
CA TYR A 375 -18.51 -6.57 16.51
C TYR A 375 -17.51 -5.43 16.23
N TRP A 376 -17.66 -4.70 15.12
CA TRP A 376 -16.94 -3.45 14.87
C TRP A 376 -17.62 -2.32 15.65
N LYS A 377 -16.93 -1.81 16.67
CA LYS A 377 -17.45 -0.74 17.51
C LYS A 377 -16.80 0.59 17.13
N GLY A 378 -17.65 1.57 16.87
CA GLY A 378 -17.28 2.91 16.47
C GLY A 378 -16.96 3.86 17.65
N ILE A 379 -17.03 5.16 17.39
CA ILE A 379 -16.88 6.21 18.43
C ILE A 379 -17.98 6.09 19.46
N LEU A 380 -19.23 5.83 19.05
CA LEU A 380 -20.34 5.50 19.94
C LEU A 380 -20.48 3.99 20.09
N GLY A 381 -20.92 3.53 21.27
CA GLY A 381 -21.28 2.13 21.52
C GLY A 381 -22.57 1.70 20.81
N HIS A 382 -23.02 0.47 21.06
CA HIS A 382 -24.31 -0.02 20.55
C HIS A 382 -25.53 0.72 21.16
N ASP A 383 -25.36 1.34 22.32
CA ASP A 383 -26.36 2.21 22.94
C ASP A 383 -26.49 3.58 22.25
N LEU A 384 -25.56 3.90 21.33
CA LEU A 384 -25.52 5.14 20.57
C LEU A 384 -25.40 6.40 21.45
N GLU A 385 -24.82 6.27 22.63
CA GLU A 385 -24.63 7.36 23.60
C GLU A 385 -23.12 7.66 23.81
N PRO A 386 -22.76 8.87 24.30
CA PRO A 386 -21.38 9.20 24.65
C PRO A 386 -20.80 8.22 25.65
N ASN A 387 -19.64 7.66 25.30
CA ASN A 387 -18.88 6.73 26.13
C ASN A 387 -17.43 7.22 26.32
N ARG A 388 -16.58 6.40 26.93
CA ARG A 388 -15.17 6.71 27.16
C ARG A 388 -14.44 7.12 25.87
N ILE A 389 -14.68 6.41 24.77
CA ILE A 389 -14.04 6.69 23.45
C ILE A 389 -14.55 8.02 22.87
N TYR A 390 -15.83 8.31 22.98
CA TYR A 390 -16.38 9.61 22.56
C TYR A 390 -15.71 10.77 23.32
N HIS A 391 -15.48 10.62 24.62
CA HIS A 391 -14.82 11.65 25.41
C HIS A 391 -13.34 11.80 25.05
N GLU A 392 -12.63 10.70 24.79
CA GLU A 392 -11.25 10.74 24.33
C GLU A 392 -11.15 11.36 22.91
N PHE A 393 -12.03 10.98 21.99
CA PHE A 393 -12.18 11.61 20.68
C PHE A 393 -12.35 13.13 20.82
N THR A 394 -13.25 13.57 21.70
CA THR A 394 -13.52 14.97 21.95
C THR A 394 -12.28 15.72 22.44
N ALA A 395 -11.49 15.11 23.32
CA ALA A 395 -10.25 15.71 23.83
C ALA A 395 -9.22 15.89 22.69
N VAL A 396 -9.03 14.86 21.86
CA VAL A 396 -8.13 14.90 20.69
C VAL A 396 -8.60 15.93 19.66
N ALA A 397 -9.90 15.97 19.34
CA ALA A 397 -10.46 16.97 18.42
C ALA A 397 -10.18 18.41 18.86
N LYS A 398 -10.32 18.70 20.16
CA LYS A 398 -9.98 20.01 20.74
C LYS A 398 -8.49 20.33 20.62
N GLU A 399 -7.60 19.36 20.85
CA GLU A 399 -6.16 19.53 20.63
C GLU A 399 -5.87 19.86 19.17
N LEU A 400 -6.40 19.08 18.23
CA LEU A 400 -6.17 19.26 16.80
C LEU A 400 -6.75 20.58 16.29
N LYS A 401 -7.87 21.05 16.81
CA LYS A 401 -8.40 22.38 16.50
C LYS A 401 -7.39 23.49 16.83
N ASN A 402 -6.63 23.34 17.91
CA ASN A 402 -5.68 24.34 18.37
C ASN A 402 -4.30 24.25 17.71
N ILE A 403 -3.82 23.04 17.45
CA ILE A 403 -2.44 22.83 16.98
C ILE A 403 -2.33 22.14 15.62
N GLY A 404 -3.41 21.58 15.07
CA GLY A 404 -3.39 20.78 13.86
C GLY A 404 -2.81 21.50 12.64
N SER A 405 -3.02 22.84 12.55
CA SER A 405 -2.38 23.68 11.52
C SER A 405 -0.84 23.74 11.59
N LYS A 406 -0.24 23.25 12.66
CA LYS A 406 1.23 23.12 12.80
C LYS A 406 1.70 21.71 12.46
N LEU A 407 0.80 20.74 12.43
CA LEU A 407 1.07 19.30 12.25
C LEU A 407 0.74 18.80 10.85
N VAL A 408 -0.18 19.45 10.16
CA VAL A 408 -0.60 19.11 8.79
C VAL A 408 0.52 19.38 7.79
N ASN A 409 0.50 18.67 6.66
CA ASN A 409 1.47 18.79 5.56
C ASN A 409 2.93 18.52 6.01
N LEU A 410 3.11 17.56 6.91
CA LEU A 410 4.43 17.20 7.42
C LEU A 410 5.31 16.64 6.30
N LYS A 411 6.43 17.28 6.02
CA LYS A 411 7.43 16.85 5.04
C LYS A 411 8.46 15.98 5.74
N LYS A 412 8.73 14.82 5.14
CA LYS A 412 9.74 13.88 5.62
C LYS A 412 10.81 13.70 4.54
N LYS A 413 12.04 13.50 4.98
CA LYS A 413 13.18 13.15 4.13
C LYS A 413 13.94 12.03 4.83
N ASN A 414 13.92 10.86 4.25
CA ASN A 414 14.55 9.67 4.78
C ASN A 414 15.81 9.32 3.98
N ASP A 415 16.85 8.86 4.66
CA ASP A 415 18.12 8.45 4.04
C ASP A 415 18.14 6.96 3.68
N VAL A 416 17.13 6.20 4.13
CA VAL A 416 17.00 4.76 3.93
C VAL A 416 15.74 4.43 3.13
N ALA A 417 15.84 3.48 2.21
CA ALA A 417 14.67 2.89 1.56
C ALA A 417 14.72 1.36 1.60
N ILE A 418 13.54 0.75 1.80
CA ILE A 418 13.30 -0.67 1.54
C ILE A 418 12.69 -0.78 0.15
N LEU A 419 13.28 -1.59 -0.73
CA LEU A 419 12.73 -1.81 -2.06
C LEU A 419 11.61 -2.86 -1.99
N TYR A 420 10.44 -2.51 -2.50
CA TYR A 420 9.28 -3.39 -2.58
C TYR A 420 9.06 -3.84 -4.03
N SER A 421 8.91 -5.14 -4.24
CA SER A 421 8.64 -5.75 -5.55
C SER A 421 7.45 -6.68 -5.49
N HIS A 422 6.36 -6.31 -6.15
CA HIS A 422 5.20 -7.20 -6.33
C HIS A 422 5.58 -8.51 -7.01
N ASP A 423 6.42 -8.46 -8.03
CA ASP A 423 6.80 -9.62 -8.81
C ASP A 423 7.61 -10.62 -7.98
N SER A 424 8.54 -10.11 -7.17
CA SER A 424 9.30 -10.97 -6.25
C SER A 424 8.42 -11.55 -5.15
N TYR A 425 7.48 -10.77 -4.62
CA TYR A 425 6.49 -11.27 -3.64
C TYR A 425 5.70 -12.45 -4.22
N TYR A 426 5.11 -12.30 -5.42
CA TYR A 426 4.33 -13.38 -6.03
C TYR A 426 5.19 -14.54 -6.51
N GLY A 427 6.36 -14.26 -7.09
CA GLY A 427 7.31 -15.30 -7.50
C GLY A 427 7.70 -16.21 -6.33
N LEU A 428 8.01 -15.63 -5.17
CA LEU A 428 8.34 -16.37 -3.95
C LEU A 428 7.12 -17.06 -3.31
N ARG A 429 5.92 -16.59 -3.56
CA ARG A 429 4.69 -17.28 -3.14
C ARG A 429 4.42 -18.51 -4.01
N PHE A 430 4.73 -18.46 -5.32
CA PHE A 430 4.55 -19.58 -6.23
C PHE A 430 5.66 -20.62 -6.13
N MET A 431 6.88 -20.17 -5.83
CA MET A 431 8.09 -20.97 -5.70
C MET A 431 8.78 -20.66 -4.36
N PRO A 432 8.19 -21.05 -3.22
CA PRO A 432 8.66 -20.67 -1.90
C PRO A 432 9.98 -21.32 -1.53
N TYR A 433 10.85 -20.61 -0.84
CA TYR A 433 12.11 -21.09 -0.26
C TYR A 433 12.02 -21.33 1.24
N THR A 434 11.01 -20.76 1.90
CA THR A 434 10.78 -20.89 3.33
C THR A 434 9.39 -21.44 3.62
N HIS A 435 9.20 -21.98 4.83
CA HIS A 435 7.88 -22.40 5.30
C HIS A 435 7.05 -21.23 5.86
N GLY A 436 7.69 -20.11 6.15
CA GLY A 436 7.07 -18.90 6.67
C GLY A 436 7.01 -17.77 5.65
N ASP A 437 7.37 -16.56 6.11
CA ASP A 437 7.40 -15.38 5.26
C ASP A 437 8.58 -15.43 4.29
N ASN A 438 8.28 -15.55 3.01
CA ASN A 438 9.30 -15.57 1.96
C ASN A 438 9.74 -14.16 1.52
N TYR A 439 9.01 -13.12 1.93
CA TYR A 439 9.26 -11.73 1.53
C TYR A 439 9.17 -10.78 2.73
N PRO A 440 10.19 -10.75 3.62
CA PRO A 440 10.10 -10.25 4.99
C PRO A 440 10.15 -8.71 5.10
N VAL A 441 9.44 -7.98 4.28
CA VAL A 441 9.45 -6.49 4.26
C VAL A 441 8.97 -5.90 5.58
N GLU A 442 7.93 -6.48 6.19
CA GLU A 442 7.42 -6.03 7.49
C GLU A 442 8.44 -6.22 8.62
N MET A 443 9.16 -7.34 8.63
CA MET A 443 10.24 -7.60 9.60
C MET A 443 11.38 -6.60 9.42
N LEU A 444 11.80 -6.35 8.16
CA LEU A 444 12.86 -5.38 7.85
C LEU A 444 12.46 -3.97 8.30
N HIS A 445 11.22 -3.54 7.99
CA HIS A 445 10.71 -2.24 8.42
C HIS A 445 10.60 -2.15 9.95
N SER A 446 10.07 -3.18 10.60
CA SER A 446 9.95 -3.23 12.06
C SER A 446 11.31 -3.12 12.76
N SER A 447 12.35 -3.71 12.18
CA SER A 447 13.72 -3.61 12.70
C SER A 447 14.23 -2.16 12.65
N LEU A 448 14.04 -1.46 11.52
CA LEU A 448 14.40 -0.04 11.41
C LEU A 448 13.60 0.83 12.37
N TYR A 449 12.28 0.59 12.44
CA TYR A 449 11.39 1.29 13.36
C TYR A 449 11.83 1.16 14.81
N ASN A 450 12.19 -0.06 15.26
CA ASN A 450 12.69 -0.31 16.63
C ASN A 450 13.97 0.44 16.96
N MET A 451 14.80 0.71 15.95
CA MET A 451 16.07 1.45 16.07
C MET A 451 15.90 2.97 15.88
N ASN A 452 14.68 3.47 15.71
CA ASN A 452 14.41 4.87 15.37
C ASN A 452 15.11 5.34 14.08
N ILE A 453 15.27 4.45 13.10
CA ILE A 453 15.75 4.76 11.76
C ILE A 453 14.52 4.93 10.85
N GLU A 454 14.22 6.17 10.48
CA GLU A 454 13.11 6.43 9.56
C GLU A 454 13.45 5.97 8.14
N THR A 455 12.50 5.32 7.49
CA THR A 455 12.69 4.73 6.16
C THR A 455 11.50 4.97 5.25
N ASP A 456 11.71 4.84 3.95
CA ASP A 456 10.68 4.80 2.93
C ASP A 456 10.52 3.36 2.43
N ILE A 457 9.30 2.98 2.03
CA ILE A 457 9.04 1.74 1.30
C ILE A 457 8.74 2.12 -0.14
N VAL A 458 9.58 1.66 -1.06
CA VAL A 458 9.62 2.15 -2.44
C VAL A 458 9.31 1.04 -3.41
N HIS A 459 8.32 1.21 -4.27
CA HIS A 459 8.06 0.30 -5.39
C HIS A 459 9.23 0.38 -6.37
N CYS A 460 10.06 -0.65 -6.39
CA CYS A 460 11.35 -0.64 -7.08
C CYS A 460 11.25 -0.48 -8.60
N ASP A 461 10.16 -0.93 -9.22
CA ASP A 461 9.86 -0.80 -10.65
C ASP A 461 9.36 0.60 -11.04
N LYS A 462 8.98 1.43 -10.07
CA LYS A 462 8.45 2.78 -10.28
C LYS A 462 9.45 3.90 -9.99
N VAL A 463 10.64 3.56 -9.52
CA VAL A 463 11.70 4.53 -9.20
C VAL A 463 12.72 4.60 -10.31
N SER A 464 12.93 5.81 -10.84
CA SER A 464 13.94 6.08 -11.86
C SER A 464 15.34 6.26 -11.29
N ASP A 465 15.45 6.77 -10.06
CA ASP A 465 16.71 7.12 -9.41
C ASP A 465 16.65 6.92 -7.89
N PHE A 466 17.68 6.32 -7.33
CA PHE A 466 17.86 6.08 -5.89
C PHE A 466 18.80 7.09 -5.21
N SER A 467 19.32 8.07 -5.92
CA SER A 467 20.38 8.99 -5.45
C SER A 467 20.01 9.82 -4.22
N GLN A 468 18.71 9.95 -3.92
CA GLN A 468 18.23 10.63 -2.72
C GLN A 468 18.50 9.84 -1.42
N TYR A 469 18.74 8.53 -1.54
CA TYR A 469 19.00 7.66 -0.39
C TYR A 469 20.50 7.44 -0.21
N LYS A 470 20.91 7.22 1.05
CA LYS A 470 22.26 6.79 1.38
C LYS A 470 22.35 5.26 1.44
N MET A 471 21.26 4.61 1.84
CA MET A 471 21.21 3.16 2.01
C MET A 471 19.92 2.57 1.43
N LEU A 472 20.07 1.47 0.68
CA LEU A 472 18.98 0.63 0.22
C LEU A 472 18.99 -0.71 0.97
N ILE A 473 17.82 -1.13 1.41
CA ILE A 473 17.57 -2.47 1.95
C ILE A 473 16.76 -3.22 0.91
N ILE A 474 17.29 -4.33 0.44
CA ILE A 474 16.71 -5.11 -0.65
C ILE A 474 16.32 -6.48 -0.10
N PRO A 475 15.03 -6.72 0.17
CA PRO A 475 14.52 -8.04 0.46
C PRO A 475 14.80 -8.99 -0.72
N PRO A 476 14.49 -10.31 -0.64
CA PRO A 476 14.75 -11.21 -1.75
C PRO A 476 14.17 -10.71 -3.07
N LEU A 477 15.00 -10.07 -3.91
CA LEU A 477 14.61 -9.52 -5.21
C LEU A 477 14.64 -10.63 -6.26
N TYR A 478 13.74 -11.59 -6.10
CA TYR A 478 13.72 -12.89 -6.79
C TYR A 478 13.43 -12.77 -8.29
N ILE A 479 12.39 -12.00 -8.65
CA ILE A 479 12.05 -11.65 -10.04
C ILE A 479 12.39 -10.19 -10.26
N VAL A 480 13.25 -9.93 -11.25
CA VAL A 480 13.76 -8.58 -11.49
C VAL A 480 14.21 -8.40 -12.94
N THR A 481 13.99 -7.20 -13.48
CA THR A 481 14.50 -6.80 -14.80
C THR A 481 15.99 -6.49 -14.76
N ASP A 482 16.66 -6.62 -15.89
CA ASP A 482 18.08 -6.22 -16.01
C ASP A 482 18.25 -4.72 -15.76
N GLU A 483 17.33 -3.88 -16.23
CA GLU A 483 17.33 -2.44 -16.01
C GLU A 483 17.37 -2.07 -14.50
N LEU A 484 16.57 -2.74 -13.69
CA LEU A 484 16.59 -2.48 -12.23
C LEU A 484 17.90 -2.95 -11.59
N LEU A 485 18.44 -4.07 -12.03
CA LEU A 485 19.76 -4.55 -11.57
C LEU A 485 20.88 -3.57 -11.92
N GLU A 486 20.85 -2.98 -13.12
CA GLU A 486 21.79 -1.94 -13.55
C GLU A 486 21.67 -0.67 -12.70
N LYS A 487 20.45 -0.24 -12.34
CA LYS A 487 20.22 0.89 -11.43
C LYS A 487 20.81 0.63 -10.03
N ILE A 488 20.66 -0.59 -9.52
CA ILE A 488 21.22 -1.00 -8.22
C ILE A 488 22.77 -1.02 -8.31
N ASP A 489 23.34 -1.61 -9.36
CA ASP A 489 24.80 -1.61 -9.61
C ASP A 489 25.34 -0.18 -9.64
N ALA A 490 24.70 0.70 -10.41
CA ALA A 490 25.08 2.11 -10.51
C ALA A 490 24.97 2.85 -9.16
N PHE A 491 23.94 2.57 -8.37
CA PHE A 491 23.78 3.15 -7.04
C PHE A 491 24.96 2.80 -6.13
N VAL A 492 25.34 1.51 -6.05
CA VAL A 492 26.52 1.09 -5.27
C VAL A 492 27.79 1.74 -5.81
N LYS A 493 28.01 1.68 -7.13
CA LYS A 493 29.22 2.22 -7.78
C LYS A 493 29.42 3.71 -7.51
N ASN A 494 28.33 4.47 -7.37
CA ASN A 494 28.35 5.92 -7.14
C ASN A 494 28.45 6.32 -5.65
N GLY A 495 28.46 5.36 -4.71
CA GLY A 495 28.69 5.62 -3.29
C GLY A 495 27.56 5.19 -2.38
N GLY A 496 26.51 4.60 -2.93
CA GLY A 496 25.39 4.06 -2.14
C GLY A 496 25.80 2.81 -1.34
N LYS A 497 25.14 2.64 -0.21
CA LYS A 497 25.23 1.44 0.62
C LYS A 497 24.06 0.54 0.34
N VAL A 498 24.28 -0.76 0.15
CA VAL A 498 23.20 -1.74 -0.06
C VAL A 498 23.32 -2.87 0.97
N ILE A 499 22.19 -3.26 1.56
CA ILE A 499 22.02 -4.52 2.27
C ILE A 499 21.03 -5.35 1.46
N MET A 500 21.49 -6.49 0.92
CA MET A 500 20.71 -7.33 0.01
C MET A 500 20.57 -8.73 0.57
N MET A 501 19.41 -9.33 0.36
CA MET A 501 19.11 -10.69 0.84
C MET A 501 19.21 -11.73 -0.28
N TYR A 502 19.24 -12.98 0.13
CA TYR A 502 19.30 -14.18 -0.71
C TYR A 502 18.35 -14.13 -1.92
N LYS A 503 18.64 -14.94 -2.95
CA LYS A 503 17.88 -15.08 -4.19
C LYS A 503 17.63 -13.79 -4.98
N SER A 504 18.32 -12.70 -4.66
CA SER A 504 18.24 -11.48 -5.45
C SER A 504 18.92 -11.66 -6.81
N GLY A 505 18.24 -11.22 -7.90
CA GLY A 505 18.73 -11.37 -9.26
C GLY A 505 18.58 -12.78 -9.85
N TYR A 506 17.83 -13.69 -9.20
CA TYR A 506 17.78 -15.10 -9.59
C TYR A 506 16.95 -15.36 -10.84
N CYS A 507 15.74 -14.78 -10.95
CA CYS A 507 14.88 -14.88 -12.12
C CYS A 507 14.81 -13.55 -12.90
N ASN A 508 14.57 -13.65 -14.20
CA ASN A 508 14.23 -12.51 -15.04
C ASN A 508 12.74 -12.10 -14.87
N GLU A 509 12.32 -11.07 -15.59
CA GLU A 509 10.95 -10.53 -15.55
C GLU A 509 9.85 -11.52 -15.98
N HIS A 510 10.22 -12.61 -16.66
CA HIS A 510 9.32 -13.70 -17.04
C HIS A 510 9.29 -14.84 -16.03
N SER A 511 9.83 -14.66 -14.83
CA SER A 511 9.97 -15.72 -13.81
C SER A 511 10.86 -16.89 -14.24
N ALA A 512 11.66 -16.74 -15.27
CA ALA A 512 12.63 -17.73 -15.74
C ALA A 512 13.96 -17.54 -14.99
N VAL A 513 14.50 -18.65 -14.46
CA VAL A 513 15.82 -18.63 -13.84
C VAL A 513 16.88 -18.25 -14.87
N ARG A 514 17.75 -17.30 -14.51
CA ARG A 514 18.80 -16.81 -15.39
C ARG A 514 19.84 -17.90 -15.66
N ALA A 515 20.16 -18.11 -16.95
CA ALA A 515 21.17 -19.10 -17.38
C ALA A 515 22.59 -18.53 -17.19
N MET A 516 22.92 -18.14 -15.96
CA MET A 516 24.24 -17.60 -15.59
C MET A 516 24.54 -17.88 -14.11
N LEU A 517 25.79 -17.72 -13.70
CA LEU A 517 26.17 -17.81 -12.28
C LEU A 517 25.43 -16.75 -11.47
N ALA A 518 24.72 -17.18 -10.42
CA ALA A 518 24.05 -16.26 -9.52
C ALA A 518 25.07 -15.42 -8.72
N PRO A 519 24.76 -14.17 -8.36
CA PRO A 519 23.50 -13.43 -8.55
C PRO A 519 23.36 -12.71 -9.91
N GLY A 520 23.87 -13.30 -10.98
CA GLY A 520 23.71 -12.80 -12.35
C GLY A 520 24.42 -11.44 -12.60
N PRO A 521 23.73 -10.43 -13.13
CA PRO A 521 24.34 -9.14 -13.43
C PRO A 521 24.97 -8.45 -12.23
N LEU A 522 24.51 -8.71 -11.01
CA LEU A 522 25.05 -8.13 -9.77
C LEU A 522 26.33 -8.83 -9.25
N ARG A 523 26.86 -9.86 -9.92
CA ARG A 523 28.05 -10.60 -9.50
C ARG A 523 29.22 -9.69 -9.13
N LYS A 524 29.48 -8.65 -9.92
CA LYS A 524 30.59 -7.69 -9.68
C LYS A 524 30.31 -6.82 -8.45
N ALA A 525 29.10 -6.29 -8.31
CA ALA A 525 28.72 -5.48 -7.16
C ALA A 525 28.71 -6.31 -5.87
N CYS A 526 28.23 -7.56 -5.93
CA CYS A 526 28.25 -8.50 -4.82
C CYS A 526 29.66 -9.07 -4.51
N GLY A 527 30.55 -9.14 -5.52
CA GLY A 527 31.93 -9.63 -5.39
C GLY A 527 32.03 -11.14 -5.13
N PHE A 528 31.03 -11.91 -5.55
CA PHE A 528 30.98 -13.36 -5.43
C PHE A 528 30.06 -13.97 -6.48
N TYR A 529 30.06 -15.29 -6.56
CA TYR A 529 29.04 -16.08 -7.23
C TYR A 529 28.63 -17.28 -6.38
N TYR A 530 27.49 -17.91 -6.76
CA TYR A 530 27.08 -19.21 -6.21
C TYR A 530 26.36 -20.04 -7.26
N GLN A 531 26.35 -21.37 -7.07
CA GLN A 531 25.73 -22.34 -7.97
C GLN A 531 24.73 -23.22 -7.24
N GLU A 532 24.89 -23.36 -5.93
CA GLU A 532 24.09 -24.25 -5.09
C GLU A 532 23.47 -23.49 -3.91
N SER A 533 22.38 -24.03 -3.40
CA SER A 533 21.74 -23.60 -2.17
C SER A 533 21.06 -24.79 -1.50
N SER A 534 20.79 -24.68 -0.22
CA SER A 534 20.10 -25.71 0.56
C SER A 534 19.02 -25.10 1.45
N THR A 535 17.94 -25.84 1.66
CA THR A 535 17.04 -25.59 2.79
C THR A 535 17.74 -26.01 4.07
N ILE A 536 17.64 -25.21 5.12
CA ILE A 536 18.28 -25.45 6.42
C ILE A 536 17.30 -25.17 7.57
N GLY A 537 17.54 -25.84 8.72
CA GLY A 537 16.95 -25.41 9.99
C GLY A 537 17.68 -24.18 10.54
N TRP A 538 17.12 -23.58 11.59
CA TRP A 538 17.77 -22.48 12.28
C TRP A 538 19.08 -22.89 12.94
N MET A 539 20.13 -22.08 12.76
CA MET A 539 21.47 -22.34 13.30
C MET A 539 22.20 -21.07 13.73
N GLU A 540 23.28 -21.28 14.47
CA GLU A 540 24.16 -20.24 14.98
C GLU A 540 25.16 -19.78 13.90
N LEU A 541 25.73 -18.60 14.12
CA LEU A 541 26.91 -18.15 13.39
C LEU A 541 28.17 -18.62 14.16
N LYS A 542 29.16 -19.11 13.43
CA LYS A 542 30.47 -19.50 13.98
C LYS A 542 31.11 -18.28 14.65
N ASP A 543 31.59 -18.47 15.88
CA ASP A 543 32.26 -17.46 16.71
C ASP A 543 31.39 -16.21 17.03
N ASN A 544 30.09 -16.21 16.69
CA ASN A 544 29.12 -15.14 16.96
C ASN A 544 29.65 -13.71 16.70
N PRO A 545 30.07 -13.38 15.47
CA PRO A 545 30.79 -12.12 15.17
C PRO A 545 29.96 -10.85 15.39
N PHE A 546 28.65 -10.99 15.50
CA PHE A 546 27.70 -9.86 15.73
C PHE A 546 27.27 -9.73 17.19
N GLY A 547 27.76 -10.62 18.11
CA GLY A 547 27.37 -10.59 19.50
C GLY A 547 25.87 -10.74 19.73
N LEU A 548 25.28 -11.77 19.11
CA LEU A 548 23.84 -12.06 19.23
C LEU A 548 23.55 -12.76 20.57
N ASP A 549 22.44 -12.40 21.18
CA ASP A 549 21.93 -13.08 22.37
C ASP A 549 21.22 -14.39 22.00
N ASN A 550 20.54 -14.41 20.84
CA ASN A 550 19.84 -15.59 20.34
C ASN A 550 20.75 -16.41 19.42
N LYS A 551 20.88 -17.69 19.72
CA LYS A 551 21.64 -18.64 18.91
C LYS A 551 21.01 -18.95 17.52
N LYS A 552 19.72 -18.70 17.34
CA LYS A 552 19.02 -18.86 16.06
C LYS A 552 19.25 -17.63 15.17
N ALA A 553 20.42 -17.55 14.57
CA ALA A 553 20.84 -16.38 13.79
C ALA A 553 20.36 -16.42 12.35
N ILE A 554 20.47 -17.58 11.69
CA ILE A 554 20.14 -17.79 10.27
C ILE A 554 19.30 -19.06 10.11
N GLY A 555 18.46 -19.10 9.09
CA GLY A 555 17.59 -20.27 8.87
C GLY A 555 16.97 -20.32 7.48
N GLU A 556 16.12 -21.30 7.26
CA GLU A 556 15.26 -21.55 6.11
C GLU A 556 16.04 -21.88 4.83
N ILE A 557 16.99 -21.06 4.42
CA ILE A 557 17.81 -21.23 3.21
C ILE A 557 19.25 -20.81 3.48
N ILE A 558 20.20 -21.44 2.78
CA ILE A 558 21.60 -20.99 2.68
C ILE A 558 22.10 -21.15 1.23
N GLU A 559 22.75 -20.12 0.70
CA GLU A 559 23.44 -20.14 -0.60
C GLU A 559 24.93 -20.39 -0.40
N PHE A 560 25.53 -21.23 -1.26
CA PHE A 560 26.94 -21.62 -1.15
C PHE A 560 27.82 -20.60 -1.85
N ILE A 561 28.03 -19.45 -1.18
CA ILE A 561 28.79 -18.31 -1.71
C ILE A 561 30.25 -18.66 -1.95
N ILE A 562 30.76 -18.35 -3.14
CA ILE A 562 32.17 -18.43 -3.50
C ILE A 562 32.67 -16.99 -3.71
N PRO A 563 33.42 -16.43 -2.72
CA PRO A 563 33.93 -15.07 -2.80
C PRO A 563 34.93 -14.88 -3.94
N GLU A 564 34.87 -13.71 -4.60
CA GLU A 564 35.85 -13.22 -5.59
C GLU A 564 36.58 -12.00 -5.05
N THR A 565 35.85 -10.93 -4.79
CA THR A 565 36.35 -9.68 -4.16
C THR A 565 35.68 -9.41 -2.81
N ALA A 566 34.54 -10.07 -2.55
CA ALA A 566 33.80 -9.91 -1.30
C ALA A 566 34.59 -10.45 -0.12
N GLN A 567 34.49 -9.74 1.01
CA GLN A 567 35.07 -10.16 2.29
C GLN A 567 34.01 -10.92 3.09
N PRO A 568 34.28 -12.16 3.53
CA PRO A 568 33.42 -12.88 4.45
C PRO A 568 33.29 -12.17 5.80
N LEU A 569 32.06 -11.97 6.27
CA LEU A 569 31.78 -11.42 7.60
C LEU A 569 31.33 -12.49 8.58
N ALA A 570 30.66 -13.55 8.12
CA ALA A 570 30.18 -14.64 8.96
C ALA A 570 30.04 -15.95 8.19
N TYR A 571 30.15 -17.04 8.94
CA TYR A 571 29.92 -18.42 8.51
C TYR A 571 28.88 -19.07 9.41
N ALA A 572 28.14 -20.07 8.90
CA ALA A 572 27.30 -20.91 9.74
C ALA A 572 28.15 -21.80 10.68
N ASP A 573 27.71 -22.00 11.91
CA ASP A 573 28.33 -22.97 12.81
C ASP A 573 27.84 -24.38 12.48
N HIS A 574 28.38 -24.93 11.40
CA HIS A 574 28.03 -26.24 10.90
C HIS A 574 29.17 -26.87 10.11
N PRO A 575 29.50 -28.17 10.29
CA PRO A 575 30.65 -28.80 9.65
C PRO A 575 30.59 -28.83 8.12
N PHE A 576 29.41 -28.85 7.52
CA PHE A 576 29.23 -28.80 6.08
C PHE A 576 28.94 -27.37 5.59
N PHE A 577 27.87 -26.70 6.09
CA PHE A 577 27.47 -25.38 5.63
C PHE A 577 28.47 -24.28 6.02
N GLY A 578 29.22 -24.46 7.09
CA GLY A 578 30.29 -23.55 7.50
C GLY A 578 31.48 -23.45 6.55
N LYS A 579 31.46 -24.16 5.42
CA LYS A 579 32.49 -24.04 4.37
C LYS A 579 32.33 -22.77 3.53
N TRP A 580 31.10 -22.22 3.46
CA TRP A 580 30.77 -21.05 2.67
C TRP A 580 30.35 -19.88 3.58
N PRO A 581 30.79 -18.65 3.28
CA PRO A 581 30.32 -17.51 4.04
C PRO A 581 28.82 -17.29 3.82
N VAL A 582 28.12 -16.93 4.88
CA VAL A 582 26.69 -16.66 4.86
C VAL A 582 26.37 -15.16 4.84
N ILE A 583 27.35 -14.35 5.26
CA ILE A 583 27.28 -12.89 5.17
C ILE A 583 28.60 -12.41 4.57
N THR A 584 28.52 -11.57 3.55
CA THR A 584 29.69 -10.97 2.89
C THR A 584 29.52 -9.47 2.74
N GLU A 585 30.63 -8.72 2.68
CA GLU A 585 30.66 -7.31 2.29
C GLU A 585 31.60 -7.14 1.10
N ASN A 586 31.19 -6.40 0.08
CA ASN A 586 32.03 -6.04 -1.04
C ASN A 586 32.09 -4.52 -1.22
N SER A 587 33.31 -3.97 -1.30
CA SER A 587 33.52 -2.58 -1.74
C SER A 587 33.47 -2.53 -3.27
N TYR A 588 32.59 -1.70 -3.83
CA TYR A 588 32.42 -1.59 -5.27
C TYR A 588 32.25 -0.14 -5.70
N GLY A 589 33.18 0.35 -6.51
CA GLY A 589 33.24 1.76 -6.87
C GLY A 589 33.49 2.63 -5.64
N LYS A 590 32.58 3.54 -5.33
CA LYS A 590 32.63 4.41 -4.14
C LYS A 590 31.77 3.91 -2.99
N GLY A 591 30.94 2.90 -3.21
CA GLY A 591 30.02 2.35 -2.23
C GLY A 591 30.37 0.93 -1.79
N SER A 592 29.42 0.27 -1.16
CA SER A 592 29.58 -1.13 -0.76
C SER A 592 28.22 -1.85 -0.64
N LEU A 593 28.30 -3.18 -0.73
CA LEU A 593 27.13 -4.06 -0.64
C LEU A 593 27.40 -5.15 0.39
N VAL A 594 26.50 -5.25 1.36
CA VAL A 594 26.40 -6.41 2.27
C VAL A 594 25.35 -7.36 1.72
N TYR A 595 25.72 -8.63 1.59
CA TYR A 595 24.81 -9.68 1.16
C TYR A 595 24.58 -10.71 2.27
N ILE A 596 23.31 -11.03 2.49
CA ILE A 596 22.88 -12.02 3.49
C ILE A 596 22.33 -13.23 2.72
N ALA A 597 23.12 -14.30 2.65
CA ALA A 597 22.86 -15.51 1.86
C ALA A 597 21.91 -16.51 2.55
N SER A 598 21.20 -16.08 3.58
CA SER A 598 20.25 -16.87 4.37
C SER A 598 19.13 -15.98 4.90
N TYR A 599 18.07 -16.57 5.42
CA TYR A 599 17.05 -15.82 6.15
C TYR A 599 17.58 -15.42 7.52
N PRO A 600 17.77 -14.13 7.82
CA PRO A 600 18.32 -13.69 9.09
C PRO A 600 17.24 -13.63 10.18
N SER A 601 17.65 -13.86 11.43
CA SER A 601 16.82 -13.42 12.56
C SER A 601 16.71 -11.89 12.59
N GLN A 602 15.66 -11.39 13.20
CA GLN A 602 15.48 -9.93 13.35
C GLN A 602 16.68 -9.31 14.08
N GLU A 603 17.17 -9.93 15.14
CA GLU A 603 18.32 -9.45 15.91
C GLU A 603 19.58 -9.34 15.03
N LEU A 604 19.89 -10.37 14.25
CA LEU A 604 21.04 -10.34 13.33
C LEU A 604 20.89 -9.20 12.32
N PHE A 605 19.70 -9.05 11.72
CA PHE A 605 19.46 -7.99 10.77
C PHE A 605 19.63 -6.60 11.40
N GLU A 606 19.10 -6.37 12.60
CA GLU A 606 19.27 -5.12 13.35
C GLU A 606 20.74 -4.79 13.61
N LYS A 607 21.57 -5.79 13.99
CA LYS A 607 23.02 -5.59 14.19
C LYS A 607 23.73 -5.20 12.88
N ILE A 608 23.40 -5.86 11.77
CA ILE A 608 23.98 -5.54 10.45
C ILE A 608 23.59 -4.11 10.06
N VAL A 609 22.28 -3.78 10.10
CA VAL A 609 21.79 -2.46 9.71
C VAL A 609 22.43 -1.36 10.54
N ARG A 610 22.54 -1.53 11.87
CA ARG A 610 23.18 -0.55 12.75
C ARG A 610 24.61 -0.27 12.33
N THR A 611 25.40 -1.33 12.14
CA THR A 611 26.80 -1.21 11.72
C THR A 611 26.92 -0.48 10.37
N GLU A 612 26.07 -0.80 9.43
CA GLU A 612 26.13 -0.22 8.08
C GLU A 612 25.59 1.21 8.03
N ALA A 613 24.57 1.53 8.82
CA ALA A 613 24.02 2.88 8.97
C ALA A 613 25.05 3.85 9.56
N GLU A 614 25.79 3.43 10.58
CA GLU A 614 26.88 4.20 11.19
C GLU A 614 27.98 4.55 10.17
N LYS A 615 28.37 3.59 9.32
CA LYS A 615 29.40 3.80 8.27
C LYS A 615 29.03 4.91 7.28
N VAL A 616 27.75 5.15 7.03
CA VAL A 616 27.25 6.17 6.08
C VAL A 616 26.63 7.39 6.77
N GLY A 617 26.84 7.53 8.08
CA GLY A 617 26.38 8.69 8.86
C GLY A 617 24.85 8.78 8.97
N ILE A 618 24.16 7.65 8.96
CA ILE A 618 22.75 7.57 9.33
C ILE A 618 22.70 7.45 10.84
N VAL A 619 22.21 8.51 11.49
CA VAL A 619 22.11 8.57 12.94
C VAL A 619 20.74 8.11 13.35
N SER A 620 20.65 7.01 14.11
CA SER A 620 19.47 6.70 14.90
C SER A 620 19.39 7.68 16.10
N ASP A 621 18.20 7.87 16.65
CA ASP A 621 18.06 8.65 17.89
C ASP A 621 18.49 7.75 19.07
N ASP A 622 19.82 7.61 19.28
CA ASP A 622 20.42 6.64 20.22
C ASP A 622 20.04 6.90 21.69
N GLU A 623 19.52 8.07 21.99
CA GLU A 623 18.97 8.37 23.31
C GLU A 623 17.73 7.50 23.63
N TYR A 624 17.00 7.09 22.58
CA TYR A 624 15.76 6.33 22.71
C TYR A 624 15.80 5.04 21.89
N LYS A 625 15.24 3.97 22.44
CA LYS A 625 15.03 2.68 21.81
C LYS A 625 13.61 2.22 22.02
N PHE A 626 13.11 1.32 21.17
CA PHE A 626 11.84 0.67 21.43
C PHE A 626 11.79 0.16 22.89
N PRO A 627 10.70 0.45 23.64
CA PRO A 627 9.40 0.94 23.21
C PRO A 627 9.25 2.46 23.08
N ILE A 628 10.33 3.24 23.16
CA ILE A 628 10.28 4.69 22.89
C ILE A 628 10.64 4.95 21.44
N ILE A 629 9.69 5.50 20.69
CA ILE A 629 9.82 5.80 19.25
C ILE A 629 9.87 7.32 19.04
N VAL A 630 10.82 7.75 18.23
CA VAL A 630 11.00 9.13 17.82
C VAL A 630 10.78 9.27 16.32
N LYS A 631 9.86 10.14 15.91
CA LYS A 631 9.64 10.51 14.50
C LYS A 631 9.80 12.01 14.32
N LYS A 632 10.30 12.42 13.16
CA LYS A 632 10.60 13.82 12.85
C LYS A 632 10.07 14.17 11.46
N GLY A 633 9.75 15.45 11.27
CA GLY A 633 9.42 16.01 9.97
C GLY A 633 9.44 17.54 10.02
N THR A 634 9.29 18.18 8.88
CA THR A 634 9.26 19.63 8.77
C THR A 634 7.87 20.07 8.32
N ASN A 635 7.23 20.99 9.04
CA ASN A 635 5.93 21.52 8.65
C ASN A 635 6.05 22.61 7.56
N ASP A 636 4.90 23.08 7.04
CA ASP A 636 4.86 24.11 5.99
C ASP A 636 5.53 25.44 6.36
N LYS A 637 5.74 25.68 7.66
CA LYS A 637 6.45 26.88 8.16
C LYS A 637 7.95 26.67 8.31
N GLY A 638 8.49 25.53 7.83
CA GLY A 638 9.91 25.19 7.93
C GLY A 638 10.37 24.81 9.35
N ARG A 639 9.46 24.55 10.28
CA ARG A 639 9.80 24.15 11.65
C ARG A 639 9.86 22.63 11.75
N THR A 640 10.90 22.13 12.41
CA THR A 640 10.99 20.71 12.76
C THR A 640 9.97 20.38 13.83
N ILE A 641 9.16 19.36 13.55
CA ILE A 641 8.24 18.74 14.51
C ILE A 641 8.85 17.41 14.91
N ARG A 642 8.99 17.19 16.21
CA ARG A 642 9.48 15.94 16.79
C ARG A 642 8.35 15.31 17.60
N TYR A 643 8.06 14.05 17.30
CA TYR A 643 7.11 13.23 18.04
C TYR A 643 7.88 12.20 18.84
N ILE A 644 7.51 12.03 20.11
CA ILE A 644 8.08 11.00 20.99
C ILE A 644 6.93 10.18 21.54
N PHE A 645 6.95 8.88 21.25
CA PHE A 645 5.94 7.93 21.68
C PHE A 645 6.55 6.95 22.68
N ASN A 646 5.85 6.69 23.77
CA ASN A 646 6.17 5.62 24.68
C ASN A 646 5.11 4.52 24.54
N TYR A 647 5.51 3.39 23.97
CA TYR A 647 4.68 2.20 23.81
C TYR A 647 4.87 1.17 24.92
N SER A 648 5.52 1.55 26.03
CA SER A 648 5.69 0.64 27.17
C SER A 648 4.34 0.37 27.86
N PRO A 649 3.94 -0.89 28.02
CA PRO A 649 2.69 -1.21 28.73
C PRO A 649 2.78 -0.91 30.24
N THR A 650 3.98 -0.70 30.79
CA THR A 650 4.20 -0.54 32.23
C THR A 650 4.36 0.90 32.69
N SER A 651 4.43 1.86 31.78
CA SER A 651 4.54 3.28 32.13
C SER A 651 3.20 3.99 31.87
N GLN A 652 2.34 3.99 32.85
CA GLN A 652 1.20 4.90 32.93
C GLN A 652 1.62 6.23 33.54
#